data_fe2bafba3f81f12b3fcb1b963c11f384
#
_entry.id   fe2bafba3f81f12b3fcb1b963c11f384
#
_cell.length_a   1.000
_cell.length_b   1.000
_cell.length_c   1.000
_cell.angle_alpha   90.00
_cell.angle_beta   90.00
_cell.angle_gamma   90.00
#
_symmetry.space_group_name_H-M   'P 1'
#
loop_
_entity.id
_entity.type
_entity.pdbx_description
1 polymer ?
#
loop_
_entity_poly.entity_id
_entity_poly.type
_entity_poly.pdbx_seq_one_letter_code
_entity_poly.pdbx_strand_id
1 'polypeptide(L)'
;MSRTPKLAAVAVLAAFSGLALQVQAQETVELDEVKVTAGRVEQELMDVNMSVSVITQEEIRRSSARNVGELLEDIPGVRINNDGGQGMKRIKIRGEDAFRTLVMIDGQKVSEHKSMSGSPMLIDPSMIERIEVIKGPASVLYGSDAIGGAINIITKKGGTKPIEGEVSAGMNTSASGKNASGSIYGGIDGWKYRLSASIEDNDNLKTPKGEMENTYFTARSVSGFLSYDFTPDATVGASLDYYDLEFGSSDVNTPGFAVDVPKWTRFKAAAFGEIKNITSSFVRLRTDIFYQKSKKDMTNTVPGVWTQGEVDTFKAMGFEEAFLNRVGVQAGNAYVLQPHASNDMNQYGFSIQADWQIGDSNYLIAGYEISYDDLNAHSWNTGTNVMPMMLTDKNYDGYQMTNAVYASMETLLSANLTLTYGARYTWVKTDMDSINNKMGTKTSGEGSDGKIVFNAGVLWHGTDNLTLRASYAQGYRSPILQELYIDTSMGSTGTTYANPDLKPETSDNFEIGARWNSTGLSADLAIFYSTADDYIATLYNAQKRGYQYNNVAEAKTFGVELTSSVRIAETGFEPYLTATWMRRQYQNGNGFSTYDTATPEFMLRYGVRWSGMYAGLGLRADAFARSQTEIEYDDGVQSATDSSSYRLGGYTTLNLTAGVDFGPKRQYSFDMGLYNIFDKGYQEQTSIYEPGRYFVAKLGARF
;
A
#
# COMPACT_ATOMS: atom_id res chain seq x y z
N MET A 1 2.18 -2.56 36.21
CA MET A 1 3.18 -1.58 36.66
C MET A 1 4.49 -1.85 35.94
N SER A 2 4.79 -1.15 34.85
CA SER A 2 6.17 -0.91 34.39
C SER A 2 6.19 0.35 33.53
N ARG A 3 6.65 1.45 34.11
CA ARG A 3 6.71 2.80 33.50
C ARG A 3 8.12 3.11 32.93
N THR A 4 8.72 2.24 32.15
CA THR A 4 10.12 2.42 31.78
C THR A 4 10.48 2.65 30.28
N PRO A 5 9.58 2.68 29.30
CA PRO A 5 9.99 3.11 27.97
C PRO A 5 9.85 4.61 27.68
N LYS A 6 9.08 5.37 28.49
CA LYS A 6 8.83 6.81 28.22
C LYS A 6 10.05 7.72 28.37
N LEU A 7 11.08 7.32 29.11
CA LEU A 7 12.29 8.12 29.34
C LEU A 7 13.39 7.90 28.28
N ALA A 8 13.40 6.77 27.61
CA ALA A 8 14.42 6.49 26.59
C ALA A 8 14.20 7.28 25.28
N ALA A 9 12.94 7.46 24.87
CA ALA A 9 12.60 8.22 23.65
C ALA A 9 12.89 9.73 23.81
N VAL A 10 12.69 10.30 25.00
CA VAL A 10 12.99 11.71 25.27
C VAL A 10 14.50 11.94 25.36
N ALA A 11 15.26 10.96 25.85
CA ALA A 11 16.73 11.07 25.95
C ALA A 11 17.43 10.99 24.57
N VAL A 12 16.86 10.26 23.60
CA VAL A 12 17.37 10.20 22.23
C VAL A 12 17.12 11.53 21.50
N LEU A 13 15.96 12.15 21.66
CA LEU A 13 15.65 13.47 21.09
C LEU A 13 16.56 14.58 21.67
N ALA A 14 16.92 14.50 22.96
CA ALA A 14 17.81 15.46 23.60
C ALA A 14 19.30 15.27 23.22
N ALA A 15 19.71 14.05 22.86
CA ALA A 15 21.09 13.78 22.43
C ALA A 15 21.38 14.31 21.01
N PHE A 16 20.37 14.36 20.13
CA PHE A 16 20.53 14.89 18.77
C PHE A 16 20.58 16.41 18.70
N SER A 17 19.93 17.13 19.63
CA SER A 17 19.98 18.59 19.69
C SER A 17 21.34 19.15 20.16
N GLY A 18 22.22 18.33 20.71
CA GLY A 18 23.55 18.74 21.16
C GLY A 18 24.67 18.61 20.12
N LEU A 19 24.43 17.91 18.99
CA LEU A 19 25.43 17.65 17.93
C LEU A 19 25.41 18.66 16.77
N ALA A 20 24.48 19.60 16.77
CA ALA A 20 24.32 20.59 15.70
C ALA A 20 25.34 21.73 15.69
N LEU A 21 26.40 21.66 16.50
CA LEU A 21 27.42 22.72 16.58
C LEU A 21 28.74 22.24 16.00
N GLN A 22 29.06 22.73 14.80
CA GLN A 22 30.29 22.75 14.00
C GLN A 22 30.28 21.85 12.76
N VAL A 23 29.47 22.21 11.74
CA VAL A 23 29.73 21.76 10.38
C VAL A 23 30.37 22.94 9.61
N GLN A 24 31.65 22.84 9.32
CA GLN A 24 32.32 23.74 8.37
C GLN A 24 31.97 23.26 6.95
N ALA A 25 31.49 24.18 6.13
CA ALA A 25 31.11 23.94 4.74
C ALA A 25 32.34 23.54 3.91
N GLN A 26 32.32 22.37 3.27
CA GLN A 26 33.21 22.04 2.18
C GLN A 26 32.47 21.28 1.10
N GLU A 27 32.65 21.75 -0.14
CA GLU A 27 32.13 21.28 -1.42
C GLU A 27 30.67 20.76 -1.44
N THR A 28 29.82 21.51 -2.09
CA THR A 28 28.45 21.13 -2.45
C THR A 28 28.46 19.84 -3.25
N VAL A 29 28.21 18.72 -2.59
CA VAL A 29 27.58 17.58 -3.26
C VAL A 29 26.15 18.04 -3.48
N GLU A 30 25.80 18.37 -4.71
CA GLU A 30 24.42 18.57 -5.11
C GLU A 30 23.65 17.33 -4.66
N LEU A 31 22.79 17.50 -3.66
CA LEU A 31 21.76 16.52 -3.38
C LEU A 31 20.91 16.49 -4.62
N ASP A 32 20.82 15.35 -5.32
CA ASP A 32 19.91 15.20 -6.44
C ASP A 32 18.55 15.75 -6.02
N GLU A 33 18.05 16.76 -6.73
CA GLU A 33 16.76 17.38 -6.47
C GLU A 33 15.69 16.30 -6.58
N VAL A 34 15.08 15.95 -5.44
CA VAL A 34 14.03 14.92 -5.41
C VAL A 34 12.77 15.50 -6.01
N LYS A 35 12.46 15.10 -7.24
CA LYS A 35 11.24 15.48 -7.94
C LYS A 35 10.12 14.49 -7.68
N VAL A 36 8.93 15.02 -7.49
CA VAL A 36 7.71 14.27 -7.22
C VAL A 36 6.58 14.70 -8.15
N THR A 37 5.63 13.80 -8.35
CA THR A 37 4.41 14.06 -9.14
C THR A 37 3.15 14.10 -8.25
N ALA A 38 3.34 14.25 -6.94
CA ALA A 38 2.27 14.28 -5.95
C ALA A 38 1.20 15.37 -6.22
N GLY A 39 1.58 16.47 -6.88
CA GLY A 39 0.68 17.52 -7.34
C GLY A 39 0.12 17.33 -8.76
N ARG A 40 0.28 16.13 -9.37
CA ARG A 40 0.00 15.84 -10.79
C ARG A 40 0.88 16.58 -11.80
N VAL A 41 1.82 17.31 -11.31
CA VAL A 41 2.90 17.97 -12.06
C VAL A 41 4.21 17.63 -11.40
N GLU A 42 5.28 17.51 -12.16
CA GLU A 42 6.61 17.30 -11.62
C GLU A 42 7.08 18.55 -10.89
N GLN A 43 7.29 18.44 -9.58
CA GLN A 43 7.70 19.52 -8.68
C GLN A 43 8.86 19.05 -7.80
N GLU A 44 9.66 19.99 -7.30
CA GLU A 44 10.62 19.67 -6.24
C GLU A 44 9.90 19.32 -4.94
N LEU A 45 10.46 18.39 -4.17
CA LEU A 45 9.86 17.98 -2.90
C LEU A 45 9.70 19.17 -1.94
N MET A 46 10.60 20.17 -1.99
CA MET A 46 10.54 21.39 -1.16
C MET A 46 9.32 22.25 -1.48
N ASP A 47 8.77 22.17 -2.70
CA ASP A 47 7.65 22.96 -3.18
C ASP A 47 6.27 22.30 -2.98
N VAL A 48 6.26 21.13 -2.34
CA VAL A 48 5.00 20.40 -2.10
C VAL A 48 4.43 20.73 -0.74
N ASN A 49 3.17 21.17 -0.71
CA ASN A 49 2.45 21.60 0.49
C ASN A 49 1.83 20.46 1.32
N MET A 50 2.10 19.20 0.99
CA MET A 50 1.63 18.00 1.69
C MET A 50 2.80 17.13 2.13
N SER A 51 2.54 16.19 3.07
CA SER A 51 3.53 15.19 3.46
C SER A 51 3.72 14.15 2.38
N VAL A 52 4.89 14.14 1.74
CA VAL A 52 5.29 13.15 0.74
C VAL A 52 6.61 12.51 1.16
N SER A 53 6.66 11.19 1.11
CA SER A 53 7.89 10.42 1.21
C SER A 53 8.21 9.78 -0.12
N VAL A 54 9.47 9.77 -0.51
CA VAL A 54 9.93 9.20 -1.78
C VAL A 54 10.92 8.08 -1.49
N ILE A 55 10.74 6.94 -2.15
CA ILE A 55 11.77 5.90 -2.24
C ILE A 55 12.36 5.99 -3.63
N THR A 56 13.62 6.32 -3.70
CA THR A 56 14.35 6.55 -4.95
C THR A 56 14.76 5.24 -5.63
N GLN A 57 15.06 5.31 -6.92
CA GLN A 57 15.60 4.16 -7.67
C GLN A 57 16.84 3.54 -7.02
N GLU A 58 17.71 4.39 -6.46
CA GLU A 58 18.94 3.94 -5.81
C GLU A 58 18.65 3.18 -4.50
N GLU A 59 17.70 3.65 -3.70
CA GLU A 59 17.25 2.95 -2.50
C GLU A 59 16.60 1.61 -2.85
N ILE A 60 15.74 1.55 -3.88
CA ILE A 60 15.12 0.32 -4.37
C ILE A 60 16.19 -0.67 -4.85
N ARG A 61 17.16 -0.18 -5.63
CA ARG A 61 18.24 -0.99 -6.16
C ARG A 61 19.10 -1.64 -5.08
N ARG A 62 19.39 -0.87 -4.01
CA ARG A 62 20.20 -1.33 -2.86
C ARG A 62 19.39 -2.15 -1.86
N SER A 63 18.07 -2.05 -1.92
CA SER A 63 17.20 -2.82 -1.05
C SER A 63 17.22 -4.30 -1.37
N SER A 64 17.03 -5.10 -0.32
CA SER A 64 16.79 -6.54 -0.39
C SER A 64 15.31 -6.89 -0.38
N ALA A 65 14.42 -5.90 -0.51
CA ALA A 65 12.98 -6.09 -0.51
C ALA A 65 12.52 -6.98 -1.67
N ARG A 66 11.66 -7.93 -1.36
CA ARG A 66 11.12 -8.92 -2.30
C ARG A 66 9.85 -8.42 -2.98
N ASN A 67 9.14 -7.52 -2.34
CA ASN A 67 7.91 -6.92 -2.82
C ASN A 67 7.84 -5.44 -2.43
N VAL A 68 6.87 -4.72 -3.00
CA VAL A 68 6.70 -3.28 -2.76
C VAL A 68 6.38 -2.97 -1.30
N GLY A 69 5.64 -3.84 -0.60
CA GLY A 69 5.34 -3.65 0.82
C GLY A 69 6.61 -3.54 1.67
N GLU A 70 7.58 -4.42 1.44
CA GLU A 70 8.84 -4.38 2.18
C GLU A 70 9.68 -3.12 1.90
N LEU A 71 9.53 -2.49 0.72
CA LEU A 71 10.15 -1.18 0.44
C LEU A 71 9.53 -0.07 1.29
N LEU A 72 8.25 -0.15 1.60
CA LEU A 72 7.48 0.87 2.30
C LEU A 72 7.56 0.77 3.83
N GLU A 73 8.12 -0.31 4.37
CA GLU A 73 8.13 -0.64 5.81
C GLU A 73 8.80 0.44 6.68
N ASP A 74 9.72 1.21 6.12
CA ASP A 74 10.50 2.21 6.84
C ASP A 74 9.99 3.65 6.67
N ILE A 75 8.87 3.84 5.95
CA ILE A 75 8.25 5.15 5.75
C ILE A 75 7.47 5.55 7.02
N PRO A 76 7.66 6.77 7.57
CA PRO A 76 6.91 7.21 8.74
C PRO A 76 5.41 7.27 8.45
N GLY A 77 4.58 6.80 9.39
CA GLY A 77 3.14 6.74 9.23
C GLY A 77 2.62 5.57 8.39
N VAL A 78 3.52 4.76 7.81
CA VAL A 78 3.16 3.58 7.02
C VAL A 78 3.35 2.31 7.84
N ARG A 79 2.40 1.41 7.75
CA ARG A 79 2.46 0.07 8.34
C ARG A 79 2.07 -0.98 7.32
N ILE A 80 2.75 -2.11 7.39
CA ILE A 80 2.51 -3.25 6.51
C ILE A 80 1.59 -4.25 7.20
N ASN A 81 0.57 -4.69 6.50
CA ASN A 81 -0.32 -5.76 6.93
C ASN A 81 -0.03 -7.04 6.14
N ASN A 82 0.27 -8.13 6.84
CA ASN A 82 0.66 -9.41 6.24
C ASN A 82 -0.56 -10.31 5.99
N ASP A 83 -1.40 -9.99 5.03
CA ASP A 83 -2.62 -10.74 4.73
C ASP A 83 -2.38 -12.11 4.10
N GLY A 84 -1.28 -12.30 3.43
CA GLY A 84 -0.95 -13.52 2.72
C GLY A 84 0.46 -14.01 3.02
N GLY A 85 0.95 -13.81 4.22
CA GLY A 85 2.30 -14.17 4.56
C GLY A 85 3.31 -13.36 3.74
N GLN A 86 4.04 -14.01 2.84
CA GLN A 86 5.12 -13.35 2.09
C GLN A 86 4.64 -12.61 0.84
N GLY A 87 3.68 -13.20 0.11
CA GLY A 87 3.32 -12.77 -1.25
C GLY A 87 2.37 -11.59 -1.29
N MET A 88 1.58 -11.37 -0.24
CA MET A 88 0.56 -10.33 -0.24
C MET A 88 0.70 -9.42 0.96
N LYS A 89 1.18 -8.22 0.69
CA LYS A 89 1.33 -7.13 1.66
C LYS A 89 0.30 -6.04 1.38
N ARG A 90 -0.37 -5.57 2.41
CA ARG A 90 -1.30 -4.44 2.37
C ARG A 90 -0.73 -3.27 3.13
N ILE A 91 -0.99 -2.07 2.66
CA ILE A 91 -0.42 -0.87 3.24
C ILE A 91 -1.49 -0.12 4.02
N LYS A 92 -1.16 0.26 5.24
CA LYS A 92 -1.92 1.18 6.08
C LYS A 92 -1.15 2.49 6.19
N ILE A 93 -1.81 3.62 5.96
CA ILE A 93 -1.23 4.95 6.11
C ILE A 93 -1.95 5.67 7.24
N ARG A 94 -1.21 6.16 8.25
CA ARG A 94 -1.74 6.91 9.41
C ARG A 94 -2.87 6.17 10.14
N GLY A 95 -2.76 4.82 10.23
CA GLY A 95 -3.76 3.97 10.87
C GLY A 95 -4.98 3.62 10.00
N GLU A 96 -5.14 4.25 8.84
CA GLU A 96 -6.16 3.89 7.87
C GLU A 96 -5.81 2.58 7.17
N ASP A 97 -6.79 1.69 7.00
CA ASP A 97 -6.56 0.40 6.40
C ASP A 97 -6.36 0.48 4.86
N ALA A 98 -6.05 -0.66 4.26
CA ALA A 98 -5.70 -0.71 2.85
C ALA A 98 -6.87 -0.40 1.88
N PHE A 99 -8.12 -0.44 2.34
CA PHE A 99 -9.27 0.04 1.56
C PHE A 99 -9.29 1.57 1.42
N ARG A 100 -8.60 2.27 2.33
CA ARG A 100 -8.52 3.73 2.40
C ARG A 100 -7.15 4.27 2.00
N THR A 101 -6.32 3.38 1.43
CA THR A 101 -5.02 3.70 0.85
C THR A 101 -5.06 3.45 -0.65
N LEU A 102 -5.05 4.52 -1.42
CA LEU A 102 -5.06 4.43 -2.89
C LEU A 102 -3.72 3.91 -3.41
N VAL A 103 -3.73 2.85 -4.21
CA VAL A 103 -2.54 2.35 -4.91
C VAL A 103 -2.66 2.67 -6.40
N MET A 104 -1.61 3.28 -6.94
CA MET A 104 -1.50 3.63 -8.36
C MET A 104 -0.18 3.13 -8.96
N ILE A 105 -0.21 2.81 -10.25
CA ILE A 105 0.98 2.53 -11.05
C ILE A 105 0.95 3.49 -12.24
N ASP A 106 1.95 4.38 -12.32
CA ASP A 106 2.01 5.48 -13.30
C ASP A 106 0.76 6.38 -13.27
N GLY A 107 0.24 6.68 -12.06
CA GLY A 107 -0.94 7.51 -11.86
C GLY A 107 -2.29 6.82 -12.15
N GLN A 108 -2.28 5.55 -12.53
CA GLN A 108 -3.48 4.77 -12.85
C GLN A 108 -3.83 3.85 -11.68
N LYS A 109 -5.06 3.96 -11.18
CA LYS A 109 -5.55 3.22 -10.01
C LYS A 109 -5.53 1.71 -10.24
N VAL A 110 -5.09 0.97 -9.23
CA VAL A 110 -5.27 -0.48 -9.14
C VAL A 110 -6.52 -0.74 -8.30
N SER A 111 -7.60 -1.19 -8.94
CA SER A 111 -8.88 -1.46 -8.28
C SER A 111 -9.06 -2.94 -7.97
N GLU A 112 -9.79 -3.25 -6.90
CA GLU A 112 -10.29 -4.59 -6.59
C GLU A 112 -11.70 -4.48 -5.96
N HIS A 113 -12.74 -4.92 -6.68
CA HIS A 113 -14.14 -4.81 -6.26
C HIS A 113 -14.67 -6.02 -5.49
N LYS A 114 -13.89 -7.11 -5.42
CA LYS A 114 -14.18 -8.28 -4.59
C LYS A 114 -12.94 -8.66 -3.80
N SER A 115 -12.79 -8.02 -2.64
CA SER A 115 -11.65 -8.15 -1.74
C SER A 115 -12.09 -8.04 -0.29
N MET A 116 -11.34 -8.70 0.58
CA MET A 116 -11.46 -8.55 2.05
C MET A 116 -10.39 -7.61 2.62
N SER A 117 -9.44 -7.15 1.82
CA SER A 117 -8.20 -6.54 2.34
C SER A 117 -7.71 -5.31 1.54
N GLY A 118 -8.51 -4.80 0.59
CA GLY A 118 -8.15 -3.64 -0.25
C GLY A 118 -7.29 -3.99 -1.47
N SER A 119 -6.76 -2.97 -2.13
CA SER A 119 -6.06 -3.10 -3.42
C SER A 119 -4.67 -3.73 -3.30
N PRO A 120 -4.27 -4.61 -4.21
CA PRO A 120 -2.95 -5.25 -4.22
C PRO A 120 -1.89 -4.37 -4.89
N MET A 121 -0.62 -4.65 -4.57
CA MET A 121 0.55 -4.06 -5.25
C MET A 121 1.18 -5.11 -6.17
N LEU A 122 0.57 -5.36 -7.31
CA LEU A 122 0.99 -6.40 -8.27
C LEU A 122 2.03 -5.83 -9.25
N ILE A 123 3.23 -5.56 -8.76
CA ILE A 123 4.39 -5.09 -9.53
C ILE A 123 5.69 -5.51 -8.83
N ASP A 124 6.70 -5.86 -9.62
CA ASP A 124 8.02 -6.22 -9.11
C ASP A 124 8.88 -4.98 -8.79
N PRO A 125 9.60 -4.94 -7.66
CA PRO A 125 10.49 -3.83 -7.32
C PRO A 125 11.51 -3.46 -8.41
N SER A 126 12.01 -4.41 -9.19
CA SER A 126 12.99 -4.15 -10.27
C SER A 126 12.43 -3.30 -11.40
N MET A 127 11.10 -3.24 -11.56
CA MET A 127 10.40 -2.43 -12.59
C MET A 127 10.22 -0.97 -12.17
N ILE A 128 10.50 -0.63 -10.91
CA ILE A 128 10.15 0.65 -10.30
C ILE A 128 11.30 1.63 -10.41
N GLU A 129 11.00 2.86 -10.83
CA GLU A 129 11.90 4.00 -10.80
C GLU A 129 11.91 4.67 -9.44
N ARG A 130 10.72 4.98 -8.92
CA ARG A 130 10.52 5.53 -7.59
C ARG A 130 9.12 5.24 -7.07
N ILE A 131 8.95 5.35 -5.77
CA ILE A 131 7.64 5.26 -5.11
C ILE A 131 7.40 6.56 -4.37
N GLU A 132 6.27 7.20 -4.64
CA GLU A 132 5.82 8.40 -3.95
C GLU A 132 4.68 8.02 -3.00
N VAL A 133 4.87 8.26 -1.69
CA VAL A 133 3.88 8.01 -0.65
C VAL A 133 3.34 9.35 -0.17
N ILE A 134 2.12 9.66 -0.58
CA ILE A 134 1.38 10.86 -0.18
C ILE A 134 0.58 10.50 1.07
N LYS A 135 0.81 11.21 2.17
CA LYS A 135 0.19 10.91 3.47
C LYS A 135 -0.90 11.93 3.79
N GLY A 136 -2.04 11.43 4.28
CA GLY A 136 -3.27 12.19 4.42
C GLY A 136 -4.09 12.24 3.12
N PRO A 137 -5.32 12.78 3.16
CA PRO A 137 -6.24 12.72 2.04
C PRO A 137 -5.70 13.35 0.76
N ALA A 138 -5.73 12.59 -0.32
CA ALA A 138 -5.30 13.01 -1.65
C ALA A 138 -6.44 12.95 -2.68
N SER A 139 -7.70 12.89 -2.21
CA SER A 139 -8.87 12.62 -3.06
C SER A 139 -9.17 13.72 -4.07
N VAL A 140 -8.78 14.98 -3.84
CA VAL A 140 -8.97 16.06 -4.84
C VAL A 140 -8.19 15.74 -6.13
N LEU A 141 -6.96 15.29 -6.00
CA LEU A 141 -6.12 14.99 -7.16
C LEU A 141 -6.35 13.57 -7.71
N TYR A 142 -6.58 12.58 -6.82
CA TYR A 142 -6.52 11.17 -7.20
C TYR A 142 -7.83 10.40 -7.04
N GLY A 143 -8.86 11.00 -6.44
CA GLY A 143 -10.21 10.42 -6.35
C GLY A 143 -10.42 9.53 -5.13
N SER A 144 -11.30 8.53 -5.28
CA SER A 144 -11.71 7.60 -4.24
C SER A 144 -10.55 6.79 -3.67
N ASP A 145 -10.70 6.33 -2.41
CA ASP A 145 -9.82 5.45 -1.65
C ASP A 145 -8.57 6.13 -1.05
N ALA A 146 -8.43 7.45 -1.25
CA ALA A 146 -7.30 8.23 -0.74
C ALA A 146 -7.63 8.97 0.58
N ILE A 147 -8.26 8.30 1.54
CA ILE A 147 -8.54 8.85 2.89
C ILE A 147 -7.27 8.89 3.73
N GLY A 148 -6.57 7.77 3.85
CA GLY A 148 -5.30 7.67 4.56
C GLY A 148 -4.14 8.25 3.77
N GLY A 149 -4.22 8.15 2.45
CA GLY A 149 -3.18 8.61 1.53
C GLY A 149 -3.18 7.86 0.21
N ALA A 150 -2.15 8.13 -0.59
CA ALA A 150 -1.95 7.48 -1.88
C ALA A 150 -0.50 7.01 -2.05
N ILE A 151 -0.33 5.87 -2.72
CA ILE A 151 0.95 5.34 -3.14
C ILE A 151 0.98 5.37 -4.66
N ASN A 152 1.88 6.18 -5.22
CA ASN A 152 2.08 6.25 -6.66
C ASN A 152 3.41 5.58 -7.03
N ILE A 153 3.33 4.44 -7.69
CA ILE A 153 4.48 3.66 -8.13
C ILE A 153 4.81 4.10 -9.55
N ILE A 154 5.95 4.74 -9.74
CA ILE A 154 6.43 5.20 -11.04
C ILE A 154 7.34 4.14 -11.64
N THR A 155 6.99 3.65 -12.83
CA THR A 155 7.77 2.64 -13.52
C THR A 155 8.96 3.24 -14.27
N LYS A 156 10.02 2.44 -14.42
CA LYS A 156 11.21 2.82 -15.20
C LYS A 156 10.84 3.03 -16.67
N LYS A 157 11.39 4.08 -17.25
CA LYS A 157 11.22 4.44 -18.68
C LYS A 157 12.46 4.03 -19.50
N GLY A 158 12.61 4.56 -20.70
CA GLY A 158 13.78 4.34 -21.56
C GLY A 158 15.05 5.04 -21.04
N GLY A 159 16.18 4.74 -21.67
CA GLY A 159 17.48 5.34 -21.39
C GLY A 159 17.79 6.58 -22.23
N THR A 160 18.99 7.11 -22.06
CA THR A 160 19.52 8.25 -22.83
C THR A 160 20.59 7.85 -23.84
N LYS A 161 21.22 6.68 -23.67
CA LYS A 161 22.17 6.12 -24.63
C LYS A 161 21.47 5.13 -25.56
N PRO A 162 22.05 4.85 -26.74
CA PRO A 162 21.44 3.93 -27.69
C PRO A 162 21.12 2.54 -27.11
N ILE A 163 21.94 2.02 -26.21
CA ILE A 163 21.71 0.77 -25.50
C ILE A 163 22.32 0.82 -24.10
N GLU A 164 21.56 0.42 -23.12
CA GLU A 164 21.94 0.26 -21.73
C GLU A 164 21.27 -1.01 -21.19
N GLY A 165 21.79 -1.56 -20.12
CA GLY A 165 21.19 -2.74 -19.50
C GLY A 165 21.52 -2.86 -18.04
N GLU A 166 20.68 -3.60 -17.33
CA GLU A 166 20.90 -3.96 -15.94
C GLU A 166 20.45 -5.40 -15.71
N VAL A 167 21.20 -6.13 -14.90
CA VAL A 167 20.83 -7.46 -14.42
C VAL A 167 21.11 -7.58 -12.95
N SER A 168 20.29 -8.33 -12.22
CA SER A 168 20.54 -8.65 -10.82
C SER A 168 20.09 -10.06 -10.48
N ALA A 169 20.74 -10.66 -9.47
CA ALA A 169 20.33 -11.92 -8.87
C ALA A 169 20.54 -11.84 -7.36
N GLY A 170 19.63 -12.43 -6.60
CA GLY A 170 19.66 -12.40 -5.17
C GLY A 170 19.16 -13.67 -4.51
N MET A 171 19.41 -13.77 -3.21
CA MET A 171 18.92 -14.85 -2.35
C MET A 171 18.57 -14.32 -0.97
N ASN A 172 17.62 -14.96 -0.30
CA ASN A 172 17.34 -14.75 1.10
C ASN A 172 17.14 -16.07 1.84
N THR A 173 17.55 -16.14 3.10
CA THR A 173 17.44 -17.37 3.91
C THR A 173 16.16 -17.44 4.73
N SER A 174 15.37 -16.36 4.81
CA SER A 174 14.10 -16.35 5.56
C SER A 174 13.07 -17.32 4.99
N ALA A 175 13.15 -17.59 3.69
CA ALA A 175 12.27 -18.49 2.98
C ALA A 175 13.01 -19.28 1.88
N SER A 176 14.32 -19.50 2.01
CA SER A 176 15.15 -20.09 0.96
C SER A 176 14.99 -19.42 -0.42
N GLY A 177 14.63 -18.14 -0.39
CA GLY A 177 14.20 -17.36 -1.55
C GLY A 177 15.32 -17.08 -2.54
N LYS A 178 14.94 -16.96 -3.81
CA LYS A 178 15.82 -16.62 -4.93
C LYS A 178 15.11 -15.66 -5.86
N ASN A 179 15.85 -14.68 -6.37
CA ASN A 179 15.33 -13.76 -7.37
C ASN A 179 16.34 -13.48 -8.48
N ALA A 180 15.81 -13.10 -9.63
CA ALA A 180 16.61 -12.58 -10.73
C ALA A 180 15.80 -11.56 -11.52
N SER A 181 16.45 -10.51 -12.00
CA SER A 181 15.84 -9.55 -12.90
C SER A 181 16.81 -9.08 -13.97
N GLY A 182 16.27 -8.64 -15.10
CA GLY A 182 17.05 -8.08 -16.19
C GLY A 182 16.26 -7.07 -16.99
N SER A 183 16.94 -6.04 -17.49
CA SER A 183 16.37 -5.02 -18.36
C SER A 183 17.36 -4.63 -19.44
N ILE A 184 16.82 -4.40 -20.64
CA ILE A 184 17.49 -3.71 -21.74
C ILE A 184 16.70 -2.45 -22.03
N TYR A 185 17.36 -1.31 -22.14
CA TYR A 185 16.72 -0.03 -22.38
C TYR A 185 17.64 0.90 -23.16
N GLY A 186 17.09 1.97 -23.70
CA GLY A 186 17.88 2.97 -24.43
C GLY A 186 17.05 4.11 -24.96
N GLY A 187 17.77 5.02 -25.64
CA GLY A 187 17.22 6.16 -26.36
C GLY A 187 18.05 6.50 -27.59
N ILE A 188 17.39 6.72 -28.73
CA ILE A 188 18.02 7.07 -30.00
C ILE A 188 17.01 7.81 -30.89
N ASP A 189 17.40 8.94 -31.47
CA ASP A 189 16.63 9.70 -32.48
C ASP A 189 15.17 9.96 -32.07
N GLY A 190 14.94 10.38 -30.82
CA GLY A 190 13.62 10.62 -30.26
C GLY A 190 12.92 9.38 -29.70
N TRP A 191 13.35 8.19 -30.02
CA TRP A 191 12.85 6.96 -29.44
C TRP A 191 13.44 6.71 -28.06
N LYS A 192 12.58 6.25 -27.12
CA LYS A 192 13.00 5.69 -25.84
C LYS A 192 12.31 4.35 -25.66
N TYR A 193 13.05 3.36 -25.21
CA TYR A 193 12.53 2.02 -25.05
C TYR A 193 13.08 1.32 -23.83
N ARG A 194 12.32 0.36 -23.30
CA ARG A 194 12.70 -0.56 -22.23
C ARG A 194 11.97 -1.88 -22.36
N LEU A 195 12.68 -2.97 -22.12
CA LEU A 195 12.13 -4.31 -21.91
C LEU A 195 12.75 -4.86 -20.63
N SER A 196 11.91 -5.33 -19.71
CA SER A 196 12.34 -5.85 -18.42
C SER A 196 11.64 -7.16 -18.10
N ALA A 197 12.31 -8.05 -17.38
CA ALA A 197 11.73 -9.28 -16.84
C ALA A 197 12.29 -9.58 -15.45
N SER A 198 11.48 -10.21 -14.60
CA SER A 198 11.93 -10.68 -13.28
C SER A 198 11.23 -11.96 -12.86
N ILE A 199 11.87 -12.66 -11.94
CA ILE A 199 11.35 -13.83 -11.22
C ILE A 199 11.76 -13.74 -9.77
N GLU A 200 10.83 -14.07 -8.88
CA GLU A 200 11.01 -14.22 -7.44
C GLU A 200 10.40 -15.57 -7.03
N ASP A 201 11.11 -16.35 -6.23
CA ASP A 201 10.68 -17.68 -5.77
C ASP A 201 11.10 -17.88 -4.33
N ASN A 202 10.14 -18.14 -3.43
CA ASN A 202 10.35 -18.31 -2.00
C ASN A 202 9.57 -19.53 -1.50
N ASP A 203 10.23 -20.38 -0.74
CA ASP A 203 9.64 -21.46 0.04
C ASP A 203 8.87 -20.89 1.25
N ASN A 204 8.46 -21.77 2.14
CA ASN A 204 7.82 -21.43 3.39
C ASN A 204 8.66 -20.52 4.29
N LEU A 205 7.99 -19.64 5.03
CA LEU A 205 8.63 -18.67 5.91
C LEU A 205 9.23 -19.35 7.15
N LYS A 206 10.49 -19.06 7.44
CA LYS A 206 11.20 -19.50 8.64
C LYS A 206 11.12 -18.44 9.72
N THR A 207 10.51 -18.80 10.85
CA THR A 207 10.31 -17.93 12.00
C THR A 207 11.05 -18.47 13.23
N PRO A 208 11.22 -17.68 14.30
CA PRO A 208 11.79 -18.21 15.56
C PRO A 208 10.94 -19.31 16.22
N LYS A 209 9.70 -19.51 15.77
CA LYS A 209 8.80 -20.56 16.25
C LYS A 209 8.82 -21.82 15.38
N GLY A 210 9.57 -21.81 14.31
CA GLY A 210 9.64 -22.87 13.30
C GLY A 210 9.23 -22.38 11.92
N GLU A 211 9.21 -23.30 10.98
CA GLU A 211 8.71 -23.05 9.63
C GLU A 211 7.18 -22.96 9.62
N MET A 212 6.64 -21.93 8.96
CA MET A 212 5.20 -21.77 8.78
C MET A 212 4.80 -22.43 7.46
N GLU A 213 4.10 -23.55 7.57
CA GLU A 213 3.60 -24.26 6.39
C GLU A 213 2.66 -23.37 5.56
N ASN A 214 2.59 -23.64 4.25
CA ASN A 214 1.75 -22.95 3.29
C ASN A 214 1.93 -21.42 3.28
N THR A 215 3.20 -20.95 3.32
CA THR A 215 3.53 -19.54 3.21
C THR A 215 4.50 -19.24 2.06
N TYR A 216 4.50 -20.09 1.06
CA TYR A 216 5.29 -19.92 -0.17
C TYR A 216 4.85 -18.71 -1.00
N PHE A 217 5.74 -18.25 -1.87
CA PHE A 217 5.49 -17.09 -2.71
C PHE A 217 6.34 -17.14 -3.97
N THR A 218 5.72 -17.12 -5.13
CA THR A 218 6.39 -17.01 -6.43
C THR A 218 5.78 -15.87 -7.23
N ALA A 219 6.63 -15.02 -7.81
CA ALA A 219 6.18 -13.95 -8.71
C ALA A 219 7.01 -13.93 -10.00
N ARG A 220 6.36 -13.60 -11.10
CA ARG A 220 7.00 -13.42 -12.42
C ARG A 220 6.47 -12.15 -13.05
N SER A 221 7.33 -11.37 -13.67
CA SER A 221 6.89 -10.17 -14.36
C SER A 221 7.65 -9.92 -15.66
N VAL A 222 6.94 -9.27 -16.59
CA VAL A 222 7.49 -8.74 -17.83
C VAL A 222 6.90 -7.36 -18.07
N SER A 223 7.73 -6.39 -18.43
CA SER A 223 7.30 -5.02 -18.72
C SER A 223 8.00 -4.50 -19.96
N GLY A 224 7.24 -3.80 -20.80
CA GLY A 224 7.73 -3.12 -21.98
C GLY A 224 7.28 -1.66 -22.01
N PHE A 225 8.17 -0.76 -22.40
CA PHE A 225 7.90 0.65 -22.61
C PHE A 225 8.49 1.12 -23.93
N LEU A 226 7.74 1.95 -24.65
CA LEU A 226 8.17 2.59 -25.88
C LEU A 226 7.59 4.00 -25.94
N SER A 227 8.41 5.01 -26.24
CA SER A 227 7.94 6.35 -26.53
C SER A 227 8.70 6.99 -27.67
N TYR A 228 8.11 8.01 -28.27
CA TYR A 228 8.70 8.81 -29.32
C TYR A 228 8.47 10.28 -29.09
N ASP A 229 9.54 11.04 -29.04
CA ASP A 229 9.54 12.50 -28.95
C ASP A 229 9.54 13.07 -30.39
N PHE A 230 8.37 13.54 -30.87
CA PHE A 230 8.25 14.21 -32.18
C PHE A 230 8.99 15.53 -32.20
N THR A 231 8.95 16.23 -31.07
CA THR A 231 9.67 17.45 -30.77
C THR A 231 10.07 17.40 -29.29
N PRO A 232 10.92 18.32 -28.78
CA PRO A 232 11.19 18.39 -27.33
C PRO A 232 9.93 18.59 -26.48
N ASP A 233 8.84 19.10 -27.06
CA ASP A 233 7.59 19.43 -26.39
C ASP A 233 6.44 18.45 -26.67
N ALA A 234 6.60 17.51 -27.60
CA ALA A 234 5.53 16.60 -28.01
C ALA A 234 5.99 15.15 -27.98
N THR A 235 5.41 14.36 -27.06
CA THR A 235 5.74 12.96 -26.82
C THR A 235 4.49 12.09 -26.90
N VAL A 236 4.61 10.91 -27.50
CA VAL A 236 3.65 9.81 -27.33
C VAL A 236 4.36 8.61 -26.79
N GLY A 237 3.65 7.78 -26.05
CA GLY A 237 4.24 6.56 -25.51
C GLY A 237 3.21 5.51 -25.16
N ALA A 238 3.70 4.27 -25.01
CA ALA A 238 2.90 3.13 -24.59
C ALA A 238 3.69 2.23 -23.66
N SER A 239 2.98 1.51 -22.80
CA SER A 239 3.53 0.47 -21.92
C SER A 239 2.67 -0.78 -21.95
N LEU A 240 3.31 -1.93 -21.74
CA LEU A 240 2.69 -3.22 -21.53
C LEU A 240 3.32 -3.86 -20.29
N ASP A 241 2.50 -4.26 -19.32
CA ASP A 241 2.96 -4.88 -18.09
C ASP A 241 2.19 -6.17 -17.84
N TYR A 242 2.90 -7.21 -17.46
CA TYR A 242 2.34 -8.46 -16.99
C TYR A 242 3.00 -8.87 -15.68
N TYR A 243 2.18 -9.19 -14.70
CA TYR A 243 2.59 -9.69 -13.39
C TYR A 243 1.78 -10.93 -13.05
N ASP A 244 2.44 -11.97 -12.58
CA ASP A 244 1.85 -13.24 -12.15
C ASP A 244 2.34 -13.58 -10.76
N LEU A 245 1.42 -13.83 -9.85
CA LEU A 245 1.67 -14.10 -8.44
C LEU A 245 0.97 -15.39 -8.02
N GLU A 246 1.72 -16.27 -7.39
CA GLU A 246 1.24 -17.47 -6.70
C GLU A 246 1.70 -17.39 -5.24
N PHE A 247 0.82 -17.64 -4.27
CA PHE A 247 1.21 -17.67 -2.87
C PHE A 247 0.26 -18.49 -2.00
N GLY A 248 0.79 -18.92 -0.87
CA GLY A 248 0.04 -19.51 0.23
C GLY A 248 0.06 -18.64 1.48
N SER A 249 -0.93 -18.83 2.34
CA SER A 249 -1.01 -18.24 3.67
C SER A 249 -1.62 -19.22 4.66
N SER A 250 -1.17 -19.17 5.91
CA SER A 250 -1.72 -19.95 7.03
C SER A 250 -1.99 -19.04 8.23
N ASP A 251 -2.74 -19.53 9.20
CA ASP A 251 -3.02 -18.83 10.45
C ASP A 251 -2.52 -19.66 11.63
N VAL A 252 -1.60 -19.08 12.41
CA VAL A 252 -1.01 -19.73 13.59
C VAL A 252 -2.03 -20.02 14.70
N ASN A 253 -3.15 -19.29 14.72
CA ASN A 253 -4.21 -19.45 15.71
C ASN A 253 -5.24 -20.51 15.32
N THR A 254 -5.27 -20.91 14.04
CA THR A 254 -6.22 -21.87 13.49
C THR A 254 -5.46 -23.00 12.76
N PRO A 255 -4.96 -24.01 13.47
CA PRO A 255 -4.22 -25.11 12.86
C PRO A 255 -5.00 -25.77 11.73
N GLY A 256 -4.36 -25.93 10.57
CA GLY A 256 -4.97 -26.48 9.36
C GLY A 256 -5.76 -25.48 8.52
N PHE A 257 -5.90 -24.22 8.96
CA PHE A 257 -6.39 -23.15 8.08
C PHE A 257 -5.32 -22.82 7.05
N ALA A 258 -5.73 -22.73 5.79
CA ALA A 258 -4.86 -22.34 4.69
C ALA A 258 -5.61 -21.50 3.67
N VAL A 259 -4.91 -20.57 3.05
CA VAL A 259 -5.34 -19.84 1.85
C VAL A 259 -4.35 -20.16 0.75
N ASP A 260 -4.83 -20.69 -0.35
CA ASP A 260 -4.04 -20.93 -1.55
C ASP A 260 -4.53 -19.99 -2.67
N VAL A 261 -3.61 -19.23 -3.22
CA VAL A 261 -3.83 -18.37 -4.40
C VAL A 261 -2.90 -18.88 -5.51
N PRO A 262 -3.34 -19.93 -6.25
CA PRO A 262 -2.53 -20.54 -7.29
C PRO A 262 -2.37 -19.64 -8.51
N LYS A 263 -3.12 -18.54 -8.56
CA LYS A 263 -3.07 -17.58 -9.65
C LYS A 263 -3.60 -16.23 -9.25
N TRP A 264 -2.77 -15.21 -9.38
CA TRP A 264 -3.19 -13.82 -9.38
C TRP A 264 -2.40 -13.04 -10.42
N THR A 265 -3.02 -12.79 -11.56
CA THR A 265 -2.36 -12.11 -12.68
C THR A 265 -2.88 -10.69 -12.83
N ARG A 266 -1.99 -9.79 -13.26
CA ARG A 266 -2.32 -8.46 -13.76
C ARG A 266 -1.67 -8.24 -15.12
N PHE A 267 -2.49 -7.99 -16.13
CA PHE A 267 -2.05 -7.48 -17.43
C PHE A 267 -2.50 -6.03 -17.57
N LYS A 268 -1.62 -5.16 -18.01
CA LYS A 268 -1.92 -3.75 -18.25
C LYS A 268 -1.34 -3.33 -19.59
N ALA A 269 -2.15 -2.62 -20.39
CA ALA A 269 -1.73 -1.92 -21.59
C ALA A 269 -2.13 -0.45 -21.43
N ALA A 270 -1.20 0.47 -21.59
CA ALA A 270 -1.46 1.89 -21.47
C ALA A 270 -0.79 2.67 -22.60
N ALA A 271 -1.37 3.81 -22.97
CA ALA A 271 -0.77 4.76 -23.89
C ALA A 271 -1.04 6.19 -23.42
N PHE A 272 -0.13 7.09 -23.73
CA PHE A 272 -0.25 8.49 -23.41
C PHE A 272 0.21 9.38 -24.55
N GLY A 273 -0.34 10.59 -24.59
CA GLY A 273 0.15 11.69 -25.42
C GLY A 273 0.33 12.95 -24.54
N GLU A 274 1.42 13.63 -24.71
CA GLU A 274 1.73 14.86 -23.98
C GLU A 274 2.28 15.93 -24.93
N ILE A 275 1.74 17.13 -24.80
CA ILE A 275 2.26 18.32 -25.50
C ILE A 275 2.49 19.39 -24.45
N LYS A 276 3.69 19.97 -24.43
CA LYS A 276 4.13 21.04 -23.54
C LYS A 276 4.30 22.34 -24.33
N ASN A 277 4.40 23.47 -23.63
CA ASN A 277 4.69 24.79 -24.19
C ASN A 277 3.80 25.13 -25.40
N ILE A 278 2.49 24.80 -25.34
CA ILE A 278 1.54 25.01 -26.44
C ILE A 278 1.39 26.50 -26.74
N THR A 279 1.22 27.31 -25.69
CA THR A 279 1.31 28.79 -25.71
C THR A 279 1.90 29.26 -24.39
N SER A 280 2.18 30.53 -24.23
CA SER A 280 2.62 31.13 -22.96
C SER A 280 1.61 30.93 -21.81
N SER A 281 0.32 30.78 -22.12
CA SER A 281 -0.74 30.60 -21.14
C SER A 281 -1.26 29.13 -21.05
N PHE A 282 -1.23 28.40 -22.16
CA PHE A 282 -1.60 26.97 -22.18
C PHE A 282 -0.32 26.14 -22.21
N VAL A 283 0.11 25.69 -21.04
CA VAL A 283 1.45 25.14 -20.81
C VAL A 283 1.54 23.68 -21.19
N ARG A 284 0.48 22.89 -20.93
CA ARG A 284 0.54 21.45 -21.10
C ARG A 284 -0.84 20.86 -21.36
N LEU A 285 -0.88 19.86 -22.22
CA LEU A 285 -2.00 18.95 -22.40
C LEU A 285 -1.49 17.52 -22.35
N ARG A 286 -2.07 16.70 -21.47
CA ARG A 286 -1.78 15.28 -21.37
C ARG A 286 -3.05 14.46 -21.44
N THR A 287 -2.99 13.35 -22.18
CA THR A 287 -4.07 12.38 -22.30
C THR A 287 -3.50 10.99 -22.05
N ASP A 288 -4.18 10.21 -21.21
CA ASP A 288 -3.82 8.83 -20.93
C ASP A 288 -5.03 7.92 -21.19
N ILE A 289 -4.78 6.75 -21.77
CA ILE A 289 -5.75 5.66 -21.90
C ILE A 289 -5.11 4.36 -21.39
N PHE A 290 -5.89 3.53 -20.73
CA PHE A 290 -5.40 2.23 -20.31
C PHE A 290 -6.49 1.15 -20.29
N TYR A 291 -6.04 -0.06 -20.43
CA TYR A 291 -6.77 -1.28 -20.14
C TYR A 291 -5.98 -2.10 -19.14
N GLN A 292 -6.64 -2.59 -18.11
CA GLN A 292 -6.04 -3.50 -17.14
C GLN A 292 -6.97 -4.69 -16.91
N LYS A 293 -6.41 -5.89 -16.88
CA LYS A 293 -7.10 -7.12 -16.51
C LYS A 293 -6.43 -7.74 -15.31
N SER A 294 -7.22 -8.03 -14.27
CA SER A 294 -6.80 -8.81 -13.11
C SER A 294 -7.60 -10.10 -13.03
N LYS A 295 -6.90 -11.22 -12.86
CA LYS A 295 -7.54 -12.52 -12.63
C LYS A 295 -6.97 -13.16 -11.37
N LYS A 296 -7.85 -13.54 -10.42
CA LYS A 296 -7.49 -14.18 -9.16
C LYS A 296 -8.31 -15.45 -8.96
N ASP A 297 -7.62 -16.56 -8.77
CA ASP A 297 -8.19 -17.82 -8.31
C ASP A 297 -7.70 -18.09 -6.87
N MET A 298 -8.61 -18.44 -5.98
CA MET A 298 -8.32 -18.62 -4.55
C MET A 298 -9.12 -19.78 -3.97
N THR A 299 -8.50 -20.53 -3.08
CA THR A 299 -9.13 -21.56 -2.26
C THR A 299 -8.74 -21.34 -0.81
N ASN A 300 -9.73 -21.27 0.07
CA ASN A 300 -9.52 -21.35 1.52
C ASN A 300 -9.77 -22.78 2.00
N THR A 301 -8.97 -23.26 2.93
CA THR A 301 -9.21 -24.50 3.68
C THR A 301 -9.57 -24.12 5.11
N VAL A 302 -10.80 -24.37 5.50
CA VAL A 302 -11.34 -24.02 6.83
C VAL A 302 -11.67 -25.32 7.60
N PRO A 303 -10.77 -25.79 8.46
CA PRO A 303 -11.03 -26.95 9.31
C PRO A 303 -11.92 -26.58 10.49
N GLY A 304 -12.69 -27.52 10.97
CA GLY A 304 -13.48 -27.39 12.18
C GLY A 304 -13.89 -28.71 12.77
N VAL A 305 -14.50 -28.65 13.94
CA VAL A 305 -15.08 -29.79 14.63
C VAL A 305 -16.52 -29.43 15.05
N TRP A 306 -17.49 -30.22 14.65
CA TRP A 306 -18.87 -29.99 15.01
C TRP A 306 -19.06 -30.03 16.52
N THR A 307 -19.58 -28.98 17.08
CA THR A 307 -19.99 -28.90 18.49
C THR A 307 -21.38 -29.52 18.68
N GLN A 308 -21.71 -29.98 19.90
CA GLN A 308 -23.06 -30.45 20.21
C GLN A 308 -24.12 -29.36 19.96
N GLY A 309 -23.82 -28.10 20.31
CA GLY A 309 -24.74 -26.98 20.12
C GLY A 309 -25.07 -26.69 18.65
N GLU A 310 -24.10 -26.84 17.74
CA GLU A 310 -24.32 -26.69 16.29
C GLU A 310 -25.21 -27.84 15.77
N VAL A 311 -24.93 -29.07 16.18
CA VAL A 311 -25.75 -30.23 15.81
C VAL A 311 -27.19 -30.06 16.33
N ASP A 312 -27.38 -29.61 17.57
CA ASP A 312 -28.71 -29.38 18.15
C ASP A 312 -29.44 -28.24 17.43
N THR A 313 -28.70 -27.22 16.96
CA THR A 313 -29.24 -26.15 16.14
C THR A 313 -29.83 -26.70 14.82
N PHE A 314 -29.10 -27.59 14.13
CA PHE A 314 -29.63 -28.22 12.93
C PHE A 314 -30.85 -29.11 13.20
N LYS A 315 -30.85 -29.84 14.33
CA LYS A 315 -32.03 -30.62 14.77
C LYS A 315 -33.24 -29.69 15.01
N ALA A 316 -33.01 -28.53 15.65
CA ALA A 316 -34.07 -27.54 15.88
C ALA A 316 -34.58 -26.90 14.59
N MET A 317 -33.75 -26.82 13.53
CA MET A 317 -34.16 -26.44 12.19
C MET A 317 -34.94 -27.52 11.42
N GLY A 318 -35.15 -28.70 12.03
CA GLY A 318 -35.92 -29.79 11.46
C GLY A 318 -35.12 -30.83 10.69
N PHE A 319 -33.79 -30.82 10.76
CA PHE A 319 -32.99 -31.90 10.16
C PHE A 319 -33.00 -33.14 11.03
N GLU A 320 -33.34 -34.28 10.42
CA GLU A 320 -33.37 -35.59 11.11
C GLU A 320 -31.93 -36.04 11.44
N GLU A 321 -31.76 -36.70 12.58
CA GLU A 321 -30.47 -37.24 13.03
C GLU A 321 -29.85 -38.20 12.03
N ALA A 322 -30.66 -39.06 11.40
CA ALA A 322 -30.20 -39.96 10.35
C ALA A 322 -29.62 -39.26 9.14
N PHE A 323 -30.17 -38.08 8.78
CA PHE A 323 -29.64 -37.24 7.72
C PHE A 323 -28.31 -36.60 8.16
N LEU A 324 -28.23 -35.99 9.36
CA LEU A 324 -27.03 -35.40 9.90
C LEU A 324 -25.87 -36.39 9.97
N ASN A 325 -26.17 -37.62 10.46
CA ASN A 325 -25.19 -38.69 10.51
C ASN A 325 -24.67 -39.07 9.11
N ARG A 326 -25.56 -39.13 8.11
CA ARG A 326 -25.20 -39.45 6.72
C ARG A 326 -24.28 -38.43 6.10
N VAL A 327 -24.43 -37.14 6.43
CA VAL A 327 -23.58 -36.08 5.93
C VAL A 327 -22.40 -35.79 6.82
N GLY A 328 -22.17 -36.59 7.87
CA GLY A 328 -21.02 -36.49 8.79
C GLY A 328 -21.12 -35.36 9.83
N VAL A 329 -22.31 -34.76 10.00
CA VAL A 329 -22.55 -33.68 10.98
C VAL A 329 -22.93 -34.32 12.33
N GLN A 330 -21.91 -34.65 13.09
CA GLN A 330 -22.02 -35.24 14.42
C GLN A 330 -21.07 -34.53 15.38
N ALA A 331 -21.48 -34.32 16.62
CA ALA A 331 -20.61 -33.70 17.62
C ALA A 331 -19.30 -34.50 17.79
N GLY A 332 -18.19 -33.81 17.74
CA GLY A 332 -16.85 -34.36 17.76
C GLY A 332 -16.29 -34.79 16.41
N ASN A 333 -17.08 -34.83 15.33
CA ASN A 333 -16.57 -35.11 13.99
C ASN A 333 -15.85 -33.87 13.43
N ALA A 334 -14.67 -34.10 12.87
CA ALA A 334 -13.97 -33.08 12.09
C ALA A 334 -14.66 -32.84 10.73
N TYR A 335 -14.70 -31.59 10.30
CA TYR A 335 -15.11 -31.21 8.96
C TYR A 335 -14.05 -30.31 8.30
N VAL A 336 -14.09 -30.23 7.00
CA VAL A 336 -13.32 -29.26 6.22
C VAL A 336 -14.26 -28.60 5.25
N LEU A 337 -14.38 -27.28 5.32
CA LEU A 337 -15.05 -26.46 4.30
C LEU A 337 -13.99 -25.81 3.42
N GLN A 338 -14.21 -25.84 2.10
CA GLN A 338 -13.32 -25.20 1.13
C GLN A 338 -14.11 -24.20 0.29
N PRO A 339 -14.12 -22.91 0.70
CA PRO A 339 -14.57 -21.82 -0.15
C PRO A 339 -13.58 -21.57 -1.29
N HIS A 340 -14.08 -21.54 -2.52
CA HIS A 340 -13.34 -21.20 -3.73
C HIS A 340 -13.85 -19.88 -4.29
N ALA A 341 -12.97 -19.11 -4.90
CA ALA A 341 -13.30 -17.91 -5.65
C ALA A 341 -12.46 -17.81 -6.91
N SER A 342 -13.10 -17.45 -8.02
CA SER A 342 -12.44 -17.03 -9.26
C SER A 342 -12.99 -15.66 -9.63
N ASN A 343 -12.12 -14.65 -9.66
CA ASN A 343 -12.47 -13.27 -9.99
C ASN A 343 -11.74 -12.87 -11.25
N ASP A 344 -12.46 -12.37 -12.24
CA ASP A 344 -11.94 -11.77 -13.47
C ASP A 344 -12.43 -10.32 -13.52
N MET A 345 -11.53 -9.36 -13.48
CA MET A 345 -11.85 -7.94 -13.49
C MET A 345 -11.15 -7.25 -14.64
N ASN A 346 -11.94 -6.55 -15.47
CA ASN A 346 -11.45 -5.72 -16.55
C ASN A 346 -11.66 -4.26 -16.17
N GLN A 347 -10.63 -3.44 -16.31
CA GLN A 347 -10.66 -2.01 -16.05
C GLN A 347 -10.28 -1.24 -17.30
N TYR A 348 -11.08 -0.26 -17.67
CA TYR A 348 -10.82 0.67 -18.77
C TYR A 348 -10.75 2.08 -18.19
N GLY A 349 -9.75 2.83 -18.57
CA GLY A 349 -9.60 4.21 -18.09
C GLY A 349 -9.17 5.16 -19.19
N PHE A 350 -9.66 6.39 -19.05
CA PHE A 350 -9.27 7.53 -19.85
C PHE A 350 -9.15 8.75 -18.95
N SER A 351 -8.11 9.54 -19.18
CA SER A 351 -7.96 10.84 -18.52
C SER A 351 -7.43 11.89 -19.51
N ILE A 352 -7.84 13.13 -19.28
CA ILE A 352 -7.29 14.31 -19.94
C ILE A 352 -7.02 15.36 -18.88
N GLN A 353 -5.83 15.93 -18.91
CA GLN A 353 -5.40 17.03 -18.03
C GLN A 353 -4.83 18.14 -18.87
N ALA A 354 -5.20 19.35 -18.53
CA ALA A 354 -4.68 20.56 -19.12
C ALA A 354 -4.17 21.50 -18.04
N ASP A 355 -3.05 22.15 -18.30
CA ASP A 355 -2.36 23.03 -17.37
C ASP A 355 -2.20 24.41 -17.99
N TRP A 356 -2.48 25.43 -17.20
CA TRP A 356 -2.42 26.83 -17.64
C TRP A 356 -1.58 27.69 -16.69
N GLN A 357 -0.76 28.56 -17.27
CA GLN A 357 -0.15 29.69 -16.59
C GLN A 357 -1.05 30.90 -16.78
N ILE A 358 -1.62 31.46 -15.71
CA ILE A 358 -2.53 32.62 -15.72
C ILE A 358 -1.83 33.80 -15.09
N GLY A 359 -1.28 34.69 -15.94
CA GLY A 359 -0.35 35.72 -15.50
C GLY A 359 0.93 35.11 -14.94
N ASP A 360 1.67 35.90 -14.16
CA ASP A 360 2.98 35.48 -13.64
C ASP A 360 2.87 34.63 -12.33
N SER A 361 1.70 34.62 -11.69
CA SER A 361 1.55 34.15 -10.31
C SER A 361 0.61 32.95 -10.16
N ASN A 362 -0.13 32.54 -11.18
CA ASN A 362 -1.15 31.52 -11.02
C ASN A 362 -0.91 30.37 -12.00
N TYR A 363 -0.92 29.14 -11.46
CA TYR A 363 -0.85 27.90 -12.24
C TYR A 363 -2.11 27.07 -11.99
N LEU A 364 -2.86 26.82 -13.04
CA LEU A 364 -4.11 26.06 -12.99
C LEU A 364 -3.93 24.71 -13.63
N ILE A 365 -4.30 23.67 -12.93
CA ILE A 365 -4.46 22.30 -13.44
C ILE A 365 -5.95 22.00 -13.46
N ALA A 366 -6.51 21.51 -14.56
CA ALA A 366 -7.84 20.96 -14.59
C ALA A 366 -7.91 19.70 -15.47
N GLY A 367 -8.81 18.79 -15.12
CA GLY A 367 -8.92 17.55 -15.85
C GLY A 367 -10.25 16.82 -15.69
N TYR A 368 -10.40 15.83 -16.54
CA TYR A 368 -11.51 14.88 -16.53
C TYR A 368 -10.96 13.46 -16.55
N GLU A 369 -11.58 12.58 -15.79
CA GLU A 369 -11.26 11.16 -15.71
C GLU A 369 -12.51 10.31 -15.78
N ILE A 370 -12.41 9.17 -16.45
CA ILE A 370 -13.41 8.12 -16.43
C ILE A 370 -12.71 6.77 -16.25
N SER A 371 -13.27 5.93 -15.40
CA SER A 371 -12.96 4.50 -15.34
C SER A 371 -14.23 3.66 -15.38
N TYR A 372 -14.11 2.50 -16.00
CA TYR A 372 -15.13 1.47 -16.06
C TYR A 372 -14.50 0.15 -15.63
N ASP A 373 -14.93 -0.33 -14.47
CA ASP A 373 -14.43 -1.53 -13.81
C ASP A 373 -15.52 -2.61 -13.91
N ASP A 374 -15.27 -3.67 -14.68
CA ASP A 374 -16.17 -4.78 -14.97
C ASP A 374 -15.71 -6.01 -14.20
N LEU A 375 -16.57 -6.57 -13.35
CA LEU A 375 -16.30 -7.72 -12.48
C LEU A 375 -17.13 -8.92 -12.89
N ASN A 376 -16.46 -9.99 -13.28
CA ASN A 376 -17.04 -11.32 -13.40
C ASN A 376 -16.45 -12.22 -12.30
N ALA A 377 -17.27 -12.77 -11.42
CA ALA A 377 -16.79 -13.58 -10.33
C ALA A 377 -17.63 -14.84 -10.12
N HIS A 378 -16.98 -15.93 -9.78
CA HIS A 378 -17.59 -17.18 -9.37
C HIS A 378 -17.13 -17.55 -7.96
N SER A 379 -18.06 -17.86 -7.06
CA SER A 379 -17.78 -18.34 -5.71
C SER A 379 -18.54 -19.61 -5.45
N TRP A 380 -17.82 -20.67 -5.06
CA TRP A 380 -18.45 -21.94 -4.72
C TRP A 380 -17.76 -22.58 -3.53
N ASN A 381 -18.50 -23.41 -2.80
CA ASN A 381 -17.95 -24.16 -1.67
C ASN A 381 -17.95 -25.65 -1.95
N THR A 382 -16.85 -26.32 -1.58
CA THR A 382 -16.76 -27.77 -1.43
C THR A 382 -16.46 -28.11 0.02
N GLY A 383 -16.52 -29.38 0.40
CA GLY A 383 -16.15 -29.76 1.75
C GLY A 383 -16.45 -31.23 2.08
N THR A 384 -15.92 -31.66 3.22
CA THR A 384 -16.13 -33.00 3.80
C THR A 384 -16.80 -32.85 5.15
N ASN A 385 -17.81 -33.69 5.41
CA ASN A 385 -18.62 -33.67 6.63
C ASN A 385 -19.30 -32.30 6.89
N VAL A 386 -19.77 -31.61 5.83
CA VAL A 386 -20.43 -30.31 5.92
C VAL A 386 -21.91 -30.41 5.55
N MET A 387 -22.73 -29.52 6.08
CA MET A 387 -24.13 -29.44 5.68
C MET A 387 -24.25 -29.02 4.20
N PRO A 388 -25.14 -29.68 3.41
CA PRO A 388 -25.35 -29.33 1.99
C PRO A 388 -25.70 -27.86 1.74
N MET A 389 -26.36 -27.19 2.69
CA MET A 389 -26.68 -25.77 2.62
C MET A 389 -25.42 -24.86 2.67
N MET A 390 -24.30 -25.35 3.17
CA MET A 390 -23.02 -24.65 3.17
C MET A 390 -22.30 -24.74 1.81
N LEU A 391 -22.72 -25.70 0.96
CA LEU A 391 -22.17 -25.89 -0.39
C LEU A 391 -22.83 -24.93 -1.36
N THR A 392 -22.52 -23.66 -1.26
CA THR A 392 -23.03 -22.59 -2.14
C THR A 392 -22.37 -22.64 -3.52
N ASP A 393 -23.00 -22.01 -4.52
CA ASP A 393 -22.49 -21.86 -5.88
C ASP A 393 -23.14 -20.62 -6.49
N LYS A 394 -22.36 -19.53 -6.62
CA LYS A 394 -22.88 -18.23 -7.02
C LYS A 394 -21.97 -17.60 -8.08
N ASN A 395 -22.59 -17.04 -9.11
CA ASN A 395 -21.94 -16.17 -10.09
C ASN A 395 -22.36 -14.72 -9.87
N TYR A 396 -21.44 -13.82 -10.12
CA TYR A 396 -21.62 -12.37 -10.02
C TYR A 396 -21.14 -11.74 -11.33
N ASP A 397 -21.92 -10.82 -11.85
CA ASP A 397 -21.63 -10.03 -13.05
C ASP A 397 -22.06 -8.60 -12.78
N GLY A 398 -21.12 -7.66 -12.83
CA GLY A 398 -21.45 -6.27 -12.53
C GLY A 398 -20.30 -5.32 -12.78
N TYR A 399 -20.61 -4.03 -12.69
CA TYR A 399 -19.63 -2.99 -12.97
C TYR A 399 -19.72 -1.82 -11.99
N GLN A 400 -18.60 -1.09 -11.90
CA GLN A 400 -18.56 0.25 -11.34
C GLN A 400 -17.99 1.20 -12.37
N MET A 401 -18.75 2.25 -12.71
CA MET A 401 -18.29 3.35 -13.56
C MET A 401 -18.08 4.59 -12.71
N THR A 402 -16.87 5.13 -12.77
CA THR A 402 -16.48 6.34 -12.04
C THR A 402 -16.14 7.43 -13.03
N ASN A 403 -16.72 8.62 -12.84
CA ASN A 403 -16.39 9.82 -13.59
C ASN A 403 -15.97 10.92 -12.62
N ALA A 404 -15.04 11.79 -13.03
CA ALA A 404 -14.65 12.91 -12.21
C ALA A 404 -14.17 14.10 -13.03
N VAL A 405 -14.47 15.29 -12.53
CA VAL A 405 -13.85 16.55 -12.93
C VAL A 405 -13.13 17.14 -11.75
N TYR A 406 -11.96 17.71 -11.99
CA TYR A 406 -11.17 18.33 -10.93
C TYR A 406 -10.46 19.58 -11.44
N ALA A 407 -10.17 20.48 -10.50
CA ALA A 407 -9.31 21.63 -10.73
C ALA A 407 -8.48 21.93 -9.48
N SER A 408 -7.24 22.32 -9.67
CA SER A 408 -6.33 22.78 -8.62
C SER A 408 -5.61 24.04 -9.10
N MET A 409 -5.60 25.05 -8.27
CA MET A 409 -4.92 26.33 -8.52
C MET A 409 -3.79 26.50 -7.53
N GLU A 410 -2.63 26.84 -8.04
CA GLU A 410 -1.50 27.32 -7.27
C GLU A 410 -1.30 28.81 -7.55
N THR A 411 -1.22 29.60 -6.49
CA THR A 411 -1.10 31.06 -6.57
C THR A 411 0.11 31.51 -5.76
N LEU A 412 1.06 32.11 -6.42
CA LEU A 412 2.21 32.74 -5.80
C LEU A 412 1.80 34.13 -5.24
N LEU A 413 1.55 34.18 -3.92
CA LEU A 413 1.13 35.41 -3.23
C LEU A 413 2.30 36.41 -3.04
N SER A 414 3.50 35.86 -2.88
CA SER A 414 4.77 36.63 -2.85
C SER A 414 5.90 35.70 -3.30
N ALA A 415 7.12 36.21 -3.43
CA ALA A 415 8.28 35.43 -3.85
C ALA A 415 8.54 34.15 -3.02
N ASN A 416 8.02 34.08 -1.80
CA ASN A 416 8.25 32.99 -0.88
C ASN A 416 6.97 32.44 -0.20
N LEU A 417 5.79 32.83 -0.71
CA LEU A 417 4.51 32.37 -0.16
C LEU A 417 3.59 31.89 -1.27
N THR A 418 3.26 30.61 -1.27
CA THR A 418 2.39 29.96 -2.25
C THR A 418 1.12 29.47 -1.57
N LEU A 419 -0.02 29.74 -2.19
CA LEU A 419 -1.33 29.22 -1.83
C LEU A 419 -1.78 28.21 -2.88
N THR A 420 -2.16 27.00 -2.47
CA THR A 420 -2.76 25.98 -3.34
C THR A 420 -4.18 25.70 -2.86
N TYR A 421 -5.12 25.59 -3.79
CA TYR A 421 -6.50 25.21 -3.47
C TYR A 421 -7.15 24.47 -4.66
N GLY A 422 -8.02 23.53 -4.36
CA GLY A 422 -8.63 22.71 -5.40
C GLY A 422 -9.94 22.09 -4.99
N ALA A 423 -10.64 21.57 -6.00
CA ALA A 423 -11.88 20.84 -5.84
C ALA A 423 -11.97 19.70 -6.87
N ARG A 424 -12.64 18.63 -6.47
CA ARG A 424 -13.01 17.51 -7.35
C ARG A 424 -14.46 17.12 -7.11
N TYR A 425 -15.21 16.94 -8.18
CA TYR A 425 -16.49 16.26 -8.14
C TYR A 425 -16.36 14.89 -8.79
N THR A 426 -16.70 13.85 -8.03
CA THR A 426 -16.70 12.46 -8.50
C THR A 426 -18.13 11.93 -8.44
N TRP A 427 -18.58 11.22 -9.49
CA TRP A 427 -19.82 10.47 -9.47
C TRP A 427 -19.59 9.04 -9.92
N VAL A 428 -20.26 8.14 -9.22
CA VAL A 428 -20.10 6.69 -9.38
C VAL A 428 -21.45 6.08 -9.69
N LYS A 429 -21.46 5.15 -10.63
CA LYS A 429 -22.60 4.28 -10.92
C LYS A 429 -22.18 2.83 -10.74
N THR A 430 -22.99 2.05 -10.06
CA THR A 430 -22.78 0.61 -9.83
C THR A 430 -24.00 -0.19 -10.30
N ASP A 431 -23.73 -1.39 -10.78
CA ASP A 431 -24.76 -2.37 -11.15
C ASP A 431 -24.19 -3.77 -10.89
N MET A 432 -25.02 -4.69 -10.36
CA MET A 432 -24.60 -6.05 -10.05
C MET A 432 -25.76 -7.03 -10.16
N ASP A 433 -25.54 -8.07 -10.94
CA ASP A 433 -26.34 -9.29 -10.94
C ASP A 433 -25.63 -10.41 -10.16
N SER A 434 -26.38 -11.18 -9.38
CA SER A 434 -25.90 -12.41 -8.78
C SER A 434 -26.86 -13.58 -9.06
N ILE A 435 -26.30 -14.74 -9.37
CA ILE A 435 -27.04 -15.96 -9.67
C ILE A 435 -26.61 -17.04 -8.70
N ASN A 436 -27.56 -17.52 -7.88
CA ASN A 436 -27.35 -18.70 -7.07
C ASN A 436 -27.71 -19.94 -7.89
N ASN A 437 -26.71 -20.61 -8.44
CA ASN A 437 -26.89 -21.77 -9.31
C ASN A 437 -27.56 -22.96 -8.60
N LYS A 438 -27.34 -23.12 -7.29
CA LYS A 438 -27.96 -24.21 -6.51
C LYS A 438 -29.46 -24.02 -6.33
N MET A 439 -29.92 -22.78 -6.27
CA MET A 439 -31.33 -22.42 -6.04
C MET A 439 -32.04 -21.93 -7.30
N GLY A 440 -31.28 -21.66 -8.37
CA GLY A 440 -31.82 -21.09 -9.60
C GLY A 440 -32.35 -19.65 -9.44
N THR A 441 -31.92 -18.93 -8.40
CA THR A 441 -32.38 -17.56 -8.11
C THR A 441 -31.39 -16.54 -8.64
N LYS A 442 -31.95 -15.48 -9.25
CA LYS A 442 -31.19 -14.31 -9.67
C LYS A 442 -31.62 -13.10 -8.82
N THR A 443 -30.65 -12.31 -8.40
CA THR A 443 -30.86 -11.00 -7.75
C THR A 443 -30.05 -9.95 -8.49
N SER A 444 -30.56 -8.71 -8.50
CA SER A 444 -29.87 -7.56 -9.09
C SER A 444 -29.88 -6.39 -8.13
N GLY A 445 -28.88 -5.53 -8.24
CA GLY A 445 -28.79 -4.29 -7.49
C GLY A 445 -28.13 -3.22 -8.34
N GLU A 446 -28.63 -1.99 -8.25
CA GLU A 446 -28.05 -0.82 -8.90
C GLU A 446 -27.93 0.32 -7.89
N GLY A 447 -26.94 1.19 -8.08
CA GLY A 447 -26.74 2.35 -7.23
C GLY A 447 -26.03 3.47 -7.96
N SER A 448 -26.14 4.66 -7.41
CA SER A 448 -25.36 5.81 -7.86
C SER A 448 -25.08 6.74 -6.69
N ASP A 449 -23.95 7.40 -6.74
CA ASP A 449 -23.42 8.24 -5.68
C ASP A 449 -22.58 9.37 -6.28
N GLY A 450 -22.46 10.48 -5.59
CA GLY A 450 -21.63 11.61 -6.00
C GLY A 450 -21.13 12.42 -4.82
N LYS A 451 -19.85 12.82 -4.89
CA LYS A 451 -19.20 13.60 -3.84
C LYS A 451 -18.32 14.69 -4.42
N ILE A 452 -18.40 15.86 -3.81
CA ILE A 452 -17.42 16.94 -3.99
C ILE A 452 -16.47 16.95 -2.80
N VAL A 453 -15.17 17.11 -3.07
CA VAL A 453 -14.12 17.25 -2.05
C VAL A 453 -13.23 18.44 -2.37
N PHE A 454 -12.68 19.05 -1.32
CA PHE A 454 -11.84 20.25 -1.40
C PHE A 454 -10.50 20.02 -0.74
N ASN A 455 -9.50 20.81 -1.18
CA ASN A 455 -8.25 20.98 -0.45
C ASN A 455 -7.82 22.45 -0.49
N ALA A 456 -7.01 22.83 0.51
CA ALA A 456 -6.30 24.09 0.52
C ALA A 456 -4.98 23.92 1.28
N GLY A 457 -3.94 24.62 0.85
CA GLY A 457 -2.64 24.55 1.49
C GLY A 457 -1.85 25.84 1.29
N VAL A 458 -1.00 26.13 2.25
CA VAL A 458 -0.05 27.25 2.23
C VAL A 458 1.35 26.71 2.39
N LEU A 459 2.24 27.17 1.55
CA LEU A 459 3.66 26.88 1.58
C LEU A 459 4.44 28.18 1.73
N TRP A 460 5.33 28.25 2.71
CA TRP A 460 6.18 29.41 2.95
C TRP A 460 7.65 29.00 2.99
N HIS A 461 8.42 29.56 2.06
CA HIS A 461 9.87 29.43 2.02
C HIS A 461 10.50 30.47 2.96
N GLY A 462 10.80 30.08 4.19
CA GLY A 462 11.39 30.97 5.19
C GLY A 462 12.84 31.33 4.87
N THR A 463 13.57 30.36 4.32
CA THR A 463 14.93 30.48 3.79
C THR A 463 15.09 29.46 2.67
N ASP A 464 16.23 29.46 1.96
CA ASP A 464 16.56 28.45 0.93
C ASP A 464 16.55 27.02 1.48
N ASN A 465 16.76 26.85 2.79
CA ASN A 465 16.82 25.57 3.46
C ASN A 465 15.54 25.22 4.25
N LEU A 466 14.63 26.18 4.52
CA LEU A 466 13.47 25.97 5.39
C LEU A 466 12.17 26.27 4.67
N THR A 467 11.33 25.27 4.57
CA THR A 467 9.95 25.40 4.11
C THR A 467 8.98 25.04 5.23
N LEU A 468 8.01 25.91 5.49
CA LEU A 468 6.87 25.63 6.36
C LEU A 468 5.63 25.40 5.53
N ARG A 469 4.80 24.46 5.93
CA ARG A 469 3.55 24.14 5.25
C ARG A 469 2.39 24.01 6.22
N ALA A 470 1.20 24.37 5.76
CA ALA A 470 -0.05 24.06 6.41
C ALA A 470 -1.06 23.63 5.36
N SER A 471 -1.83 22.59 5.61
CA SER A 471 -2.82 22.10 4.66
C SER A 471 -4.08 21.59 5.32
N TYR A 472 -5.18 21.71 4.59
CA TYR A 472 -6.45 21.06 4.82
C TYR A 472 -6.81 20.26 3.57
N ALA A 473 -7.26 19.02 3.76
CA ALA A 473 -7.69 18.17 2.66
C ALA A 473 -8.83 17.25 3.07
N GLN A 474 -9.78 17.08 2.16
CA GLN A 474 -10.88 16.12 2.32
C GLN A 474 -10.56 14.83 1.58
N GLY A 475 -10.92 13.72 2.21
CA GLY A 475 -10.87 12.38 1.65
C GLY A 475 -12.26 11.83 1.35
N TYR A 476 -12.31 10.87 0.43
CA TYR A 476 -13.52 10.22 -0.01
C TYR A 476 -13.24 8.78 -0.41
N ARG A 477 -14.17 7.86 -0.06
CA ARG A 477 -14.14 6.48 -0.52
C ARG A 477 -15.55 6.02 -0.87
N SER A 478 -15.76 5.57 -2.10
CA SER A 478 -16.98 4.89 -2.52
C SER A 478 -16.96 3.43 -2.09
N PRO A 479 -18.09 2.86 -1.63
CA PRO A 479 -18.21 1.43 -1.36
C PRO A 479 -17.85 0.61 -2.61
N ILE A 480 -17.18 -0.53 -2.42
CA ILE A 480 -16.90 -1.47 -3.50
C ILE A 480 -18.11 -2.39 -3.77
N LEU A 481 -18.16 -3.03 -4.94
CA LEU A 481 -19.26 -3.93 -5.32
C LEU A 481 -19.53 -5.04 -4.30
N GLN A 482 -18.47 -5.55 -3.65
CA GLN A 482 -18.63 -6.56 -2.59
C GLN A 482 -19.39 -6.02 -1.39
N GLU A 483 -19.08 -4.82 -0.92
CA GLU A 483 -19.75 -4.23 0.24
C GLU A 483 -21.22 -3.93 -0.03
N LEU A 484 -21.54 -3.54 -1.28
CA LEU A 484 -22.89 -3.21 -1.71
C LEU A 484 -23.75 -4.44 -2.02
N TYR A 485 -23.19 -5.49 -2.66
CA TYR A 485 -24.03 -6.50 -3.33
C TYR A 485 -23.60 -7.95 -3.09
N ILE A 486 -22.42 -8.24 -2.49
CA ILE A 486 -21.90 -9.60 -2.39
C ILE A 486 -21.84 -10.08 -0.95
N ASP A 487 -22.72 -11.00 -0.58
CA ASP A 487 -22.60 -11.71 0.69
C ASP A 487 -21.39 -12.64 0.67
N THR A 488 -20.54 -12.57 1.70
CA THR A 488 -19.40 -13.45 1.86
C THR A 488 -19.59 -14.37 3.06
N SER A 489 -19.23 -15.64 2.92
CA SER A 489 -19.33 -16.62 4.01
C SER A 489 -17.98 -17.28 4.23
N MET A 490 -17.52 -17.29 5.48
CA MET A 490 -16.28 -17.91 5.91
C MET A 490 -16.56 -19.07 6.87
N GLY A 491 -17.35 -20.02 6.44
CA GLY A 491 -17.63 -21.24 7.19
C GLY A 491 -18.37 -21.01 8.51
N SER A 492 -17.84 -21.53 9.62
CA SER A 492 -18.44 -21.43 10.96
C SER A 492 -18.36 -20.03 11.56
N THR A 493 -17.51 -19.14 11.02
CA THR A 493 -17.40 -17.76 11.52
C THR A 493 -18.56 -16.86 11.09
N GLY A 494 -19.46 -17.38 10.26
CA GLY A 494 -20.68 -16.68 9.85
C GLY A 494 -20.62 -16.07 8.45
N THR A 495 -21.70 -15.39 8.11
CA THR A 495 -21.83 -14.67 6.83
C THR A 495 -21.71 -13.15 7.08
N THR A 496 -20.93 -12.48 6.25
CA THR A 496 -20.96 -11.02 6.14
C THR A 496 -21.89 -10.64 5.00
N TYR A 497 -22.98 -9.96 5.35
CA TYR A 497 -24.02 -9.54 4.43
C TYR A 497 -23.67 -8.19 3.80
N ALA A 498 -23.87 -8.08 2.52
CA ALA A 498 -23.83 -6.83 1.78
C ALA A 498 -24.92 -5.85 2.24
N ASN A 499 -24.71 -4.57 1.90
CA ASN A 499 -25.65 -3.51 2.20
C ASN A 499 -25.72 -2.50 1.04
N PRO A 500 -26.76 -2.53 0.21
CA PRO A 500 -26.92 -1.59 -0.91
C PRO A 500 -27.14 -0.12 -0.47
N ASP A 501 -27.52 0.10 0.79
CA ASP A 501 -27.79 1.43 1.34
C ASP A 501 -26.53 2.15 1.88
N LEU A 502 -25.35 1.58 1.67
CA LEU A 502 -24.09 2.20 2.10
C LEU A 502 -23.85 3.54 1.42
N LYS A 503 -23.43 4.51 2.22
CA LYS A 503 -22.95 5.82 1.78
C LYS A 503 -21.43 5.82 1.63
N PRO A 504 -20.89 6.73 0.82
CA PRO A 504 -19.46 6.96 0.79
C PRO A 504 -18.91 7.41 2.14
N GLU A 505 -17.71 6.93 2.46
CA GLU A 505 -16.93 7.44 3.59
C GLU A 505 -16.32 8.80 3.23
N THR A 506 -16.16 9.66 4.22
CA THR A 506 -15.52 10.97 4.07
C THR A 506 -14.53 11.22 5.20
N SER A 507 -13.54 12.06 4.95
CA SER A 507 -12.59 12.48 5.98
C SER A 507 -12.17 13.93 5.81
N ASP A 508 -11.80 14.56 6.94
CA ASP A 508 -11.19 15.88 7.00
C ASP A 508 -9.81 15.74 7.67
N ASN A 509 -8.78 16.28 7.06
CA ASN A 509 -7.43 16.25 7.58
C ASN A 509 -6.82 17.65 7.65
N PHE A 510 -6.22 17.97 8.78
CA PHE A 510 -5.44 19.18 9.01
C PHE A 510 -4.00 18.79 9.28
N GLU A 511 -3.06 19.43 8.61
CA GLU A 511 -1.64 19.19 8.77
C GLU A 511 -0.86 20.49 8.84
N ILE A 512 0.13 20.53 9.72
CA ILE A 512 1.21 21.51 9.70
C ILE A 512 2.54 20.78 9.63
N GLY A 513 3.51 21.34 8.90
CA GLY A 513 4.82 20.71 8.76
C GLY A 513 5.94 21.69 8.54
N ALA A 514 7.15 21.20 8.77
CA ALA A 514 8.39 21.94 8.52
C ALA A 514 9.38 21.01 7.83
N ARG A 515 9.96 21.48 6.75
CA ARG A 515 11.00 20.78 6.00
C ARG A 515 12.27 21.60 6.01
N TRP A 516 13.36 20.96 6.43
CA TRP A 516 14.70 21.53 6.39
C TRP A 516 15.58 20.66 5.51
N ASN A 517 16.29 21.28 4.57
CA ASN A 517 17.26 20.61 3.73
C ASN A 517 18.51 21.46 3.56
N SER A 518 19.65 20.92 3.98
CA SER A 518 20.95 21.55 3.84
C SER A 518 22.01 20.46 3.61
N THR A 519 23.22 20.85 3.25
CA THR A 519 24.33 19.93 2.98
C THR A 519 24.66 18.96 4.14
N GLY A 520 24.29 19.30 5.36
CA GLY A 520 24.61 18.48 6.55
C GLY A 520 23.40 17.97 7.32
N LEU A 521 22.20 18.51 7.09
CA LEU A 521 21.00 18.15 7.82
C LEU A 521 19.79 18.11 6.86
N SER A 522 19.11 16.99 6.82
CA SER A 522 17.78 16.86 6.22
C SER A 522 16.78 16.49 7.32
N ALA A 523 15.66 17.18 7.36
CA ALA A 523 14.58 16.87 8.31
C ALA A 523 13.21 17.23 7.72
N ASP A 524 12.22 16.39 7.94
CA ASP A 524 10.81 16.64 7.64
C ASP A 524 9.97 16.28 8.88
N LEU A 525 9.27 17.25 9.42
CA LEU A 525 8.35 17.11 10.54
C LEU A 525 6.93 17.40 10.06
N ALA A 526 5.99 16.53 10.40
CA ALA A 526 4.57 16.76 10.19
C ALA A 526 3.78 16.48 11.47
N ILE A 527 2.80 17.32 11.76
CA ILE A 527 1.80 17.15 12.81
C ILE A 527 0.45 17.15 12.11
N PHE A 528 -0.35 16.12 12.35
CA PHE A 528 -1.62 15.96 11.65
C PHE A 528 -2.75 15.58 12.60
N TYR A 529 -3.95 16.01 12.23
CA TYR A 529 -5.22 15.60 12.84
C TYR A 529 -6.21 15.25 11.75
N SER A 530 -6.77 14.05 11.81
CA SER A 530 -7.72 13.53 10.82
C SER A 530 -8.99 13.05 11.53
N THR A 531 -10.14 13.35 10.92
CA THR A 531 -11.44 12.75 11.27
C THR A 531 -12.00 12.05 10.06
N ALA A 532 -12.69 10.93 10.27
CA ALA A 532 -13.42 10.23 9.20
C ALA A 532 -14.83 9.91 9.70
N ASP A 533 -15.81 10.15 8.82
CA ASP A 533 -17.21 9.94 9.06
C ASP A 533 -17.80 8.93 8.08
N ASP A 534 -18.96 8.35 8.43
CA ASP A 534 -19.65 7.32 7.63
C ASP A 534 -18.76 6.09 7.32
N TYR A 535 -17.87 5.77 8.23
CA TYR A 535 -16.88 4.70 8.09
C TYR A 535 -17.59 3.35 7.88
N ILE A 536 -17.24 2.63 6.82
CA ILE A 536 -17.85 1.33 6.52
C ILE A 536 -17.17 0.26 7.38
N ALA A 537 -17.95 -0.36 8.24
CA ALA A 537 -17.52 -1.45 9.10
C ALA A 537 -18.57 -2.56 9.13
N THR A 538 -18.17 -3.75 9.58
CA THR A 538 -19.08 -4.87 9.76
C THR A 538 -19.59 -4.89 11.20
N LEU A 539 -20.92 -4.90 11.36
CA LEU A 539 -21.58 -5.08 12.66
C LEU A 539 -22.38 -6.38 12.68
N TYR A 540 -22.45 -7.00 13.87
CA TYR A 540 -23.28 -8.18 14.04
C TYR A 540 -24.77 -7.84 13.93
N ASN A 541 -25.45 -8.46 12.98
CA ASN A 541 -26.90 -8.35 12.77
C ASN A 541 -27.60 -9.58 13.35
N ALA A 542 -28.26 -9.42 14.50
CA ALA A 542 -28.94 -10.50 15.19
C ALA A 542 -30.10 -11.13 14.38
N GLN A 543 -30.76 -10.34 13.53
CA GLN A 543 -31.86 -10.83 12.67
C GLN A 543 -31.35 -11.74 11.54
N LYS A 544 -30.19 -11.36 10.96
CA LYS A 544 -29.53 -12.15 9.91
C LYS A 544 -28.62 -13.25 10.48
N ARG A 545 -28.35 -13.23 11.79
CA ARG A 545 -27.41 -14.13 12.47
C ARG A 545 -26.01 -14.13 11.83
N GLY A 546 -25.50 -12.94 11.51
CA GLY A 546 -24.21 -12.73 10.88
C GLY A 546 -23.82 -11.27 10.89
N TYR A 547 -22.73 -10.94 10.27
CA TYR A 547 -22.24 -9.57 10.16
C TYR A 547 -22.88 -8.86 8.97
N GLN A 548 -22.95 -7.55 8.99
CA GLN A 548 -23.44 -6.74 7.87
C GLN A 548 -22.59 -5.47 7.77
N TYR A 549 -22.28 -5.05 6.55
CA TYR A 549 -21.65 -3.76 6.29
C TYR A 549 -22.59 -2.61 6.64
N ASN A 550 -22.08 -1.62 7.37
CA ASN A 550 -22.85 -0.43 7.79
C ASN A 550 -21.94 0.79 7.88
N ASN A 551 -22.50 1.98 7.64
CA ASN A 551 -21.85 3.25 7.93
C ASN A 551 -22.11 3.60 9.41
N VAL A 552 -21.19 3.29 10.29
CA VAL A 552 -21.46 3.32 11.74
C VAL A 552 -20.42 3.98 12.57
N ALA A 553 -19.27 4.30 11.98
CA ALA A 553 -18.13 4.68 12.77
C ALA A 553 -17.60 6.07 12.41
N GLU A 554 -17.09 6.73 13.45
CA GLU A 554 -16.17 7.84 13.32
C GLU A 554 -14.77 7.34 13.67
N ALA A 555 -13.78 7.80 12.95
CA ALA A 555 -12.38 7.63 13.31
C ALA A 555 -11.73 9.00 13.53
N LYS A 556 -10.89 9.11 14.56
CA LYS A 556 -10.10 10.31 14.84
C LYS A 556 -8.65 9.88 15.04
N THR A 557 -7.76 10.48 14.30
CA THR A 557 -6.33 10.18 14.38
C THR A 557 -5.55 11.46 14.58
N PHE A 558 -4.70 11.49 15.60
CA PHE A 558 -3.73 12.56 15.81
C PHE A 558 -2.34 11.97 15.82
N GLY A 559 -1.38 12.61 15.14
CA GLY A 559 -0.02 12.09 15.12
C GLY A 559 1.04 13.11 14.77
N VAL A 560 2.28 12.66 14.99
CA VAL A 560 3.52 13.36 14.66
C VAL A 560 4.43 12.40 13.90
N GLU A 561 4.95 12.85 12.78
CA GLU A 561 5.88 12.13 11.93
C GLU A 561 7.17 12.93 11.80
N LEU A 562 8.31 12.26 11.92
CA LEU A 562 9.63 12.84 11.76
C LEU A 562 10.50 11.92 10.90
N THR A 563 11.14 12.49 9.89
CA THR A 563 12.30 11.90 9.22
C THR A 563 13.44 12.87 9.36
N SER A 564 14.62 12.39 9.77
CA SER A 564 15.81 13.22 9.83
C SER A 564 17.08 12.42 9.57
N SER A 565 18.06 13.06 8.93
CA SER A 565 19.41 12.54 8.80
C SER A 565 20.43 13.67 8.94
N VAL A 566 21.60 13.32 9.48
CA VAL A 566 22.71 14.26 9.68
C VAL A 566 23.95 13.69 9.00
N ARG A 567 24.40 14.33 7.91
CA ARG A 567 25.64 13.94 7.25
C ARG A 567 26.84 14.58 7.97
N ILE A 568 27.71 13.75 8.52
CA ILE A 568 28.94 14.20 9.16
C ILE A 568 30.01 14.34 8.07
N ALA A 569 30.33 15.60 7.71
CA ALA A 569 31.25 15.92 6.62
C ALA A 569 32.57 15.13 6.71
N GLU A 570 33.11 14.71 5.57
CA GLU A 570 34.40 13.99 5.38
C GLU A 570 34.49 12.59 6.03
N THR A 571 33.56 12.23 6.93
CA THR A 571 33.62 10.91 7.61
C THR A 571 32.84 9.83 6.86
N GLY A 572 31.89 10.22 6.03
CA GLY A 572 30.92 9.32 5.36
C GLY A 572 29.82 8.77 6.28
N PHE A 573 29.80 9.14 7.56
CA PHE A 573 28.74 8.74 8.49
C PHE A 573 27.50 9.63 8.37
N GLU A 574 26.35 8.98 8.41
CA GLU A 574 25.04 9.62 8.37
C GLU A 574 24.08 8.95 9.38
N PRO A 575 24.09 9.38 10.65
CA PRO A 575 23.05 8.99 11.59
C PRO A 575 21.70 9.50 11.13
N TYR A 576 20.64 8.68 11.34
CA TYR A 576 19.29 9.01 10.90
C TYR A 576 18.23 8.47 11.88
N LEU A 577 17.05 9.09 11.81
CA LEU A 577 15.87 8.73 12.57
C LEU A 577 14.63 8.91 11.71
N THR A 578 13.81 7.87 11.66
CA THR A 578 12.42 7.93 11.22
C THR A 578 11.54 7.57 12.40
N ALA A 579 10.57 8.41 12.71
CA ALA A 579 9.70 8.24 13.87
C ALA A 579 8.25 8.59 13.53
N THR A 580 7.34 7.81 14.06
CA THR A 580 5.91 8.09 14.06
C THR A 580 5.39 7.90 15.48
N TRP A 581 4.72 8.91 15.98
CA TRP A 581 3.85 8.81 17.15
C TRP A 581 2.45 9.13 16.72
N MET A 582 1.47 8.25 17.03
CA MET A 582 0.07 8.54 16.73
C MET A 582 -0.87 7.86 17.71
N ARG A 583 -2.03 8.46 17.84
CA ARG A 583 -3.17 7.92 18.59
C ARG A 583 -4.40 7.95 17.72
N ARG A 584 -5.06 6.81 17.66
CA ARG A 584 -6.28 6.65 16.89
C ARG A 584 -7.42 6.25 17.81
N GLN A 585 -8.53 6.96 17.68
CA GLN A 585 -9.79 6.65 18.35
C GLN A 585 -10.80 6.21 17.29
N TYR A 586 -11.47 5.13 17.55
CA TYR A 586 -12.48 4.57 16.68
C TYR A 586 -13.79 4.43 17.44
N GLN A 587 -14.88 4.97 16.91
CA GLN A 587 -16.21 4.85 17.46
C GLN A 587 -17.05 3.97 16.54
N ASN A 588 -17.53 2.86 17.07
CA ASN A 588 -18.63 2.12 16.46
C ASN A 588 -19.93 2.46 17.21
N GLY A 589 -21.10 2.14 16.65
CA GLY A 589 -22.41 2.50 17.22
C GLY A 589 -22.68 2.07 18.68
N ASN A 590 -21.72 1.42 19.35
CA ASN A 590 -21.80 0.94 20.73
C ASN A 590 -20.90 1.71 21.71
N GLY A 591 -20.18 2.71 21.26
CA GLY A 591 -19.29 3.54 22.09
C GLY A 591 -17.90 3.75 21.50
N PHE A 592 -17.05 4.43 22.26
CA PHE A 592 -15.68 4.71 21.85
C PHE A 592 -14.76 3.55 22.19
N SER A 593 -13.94 3.14 21.23
CA SER A 593 -12.74 2.36 21.46
C SER A 593 -11.64 3.24 22.08
N THR A 594 -10.66 2.61 22.65
CA THR A 594 -9.46 3.29 23.14
C THR A 594 -8.63 3.88 21.98
N TYR A 595 -7.73 4.83 22.30
CA TYR A 595 -6.85 5.46 21.32
C TYR A 595 -5.86 4.51 20.63
N ASP A 596 -5.76 3.25 21.06
CA ASP A 596 -4.69 2.33 20.67
C ASP A 596 -5.16 1.23 19.70
N THR A 597 -6.36 1.36 19.12
CA THR A 597 -7.00 0.31 18.33
C THR A 597 -6.22 -0.04 17.08
N ALA A 598 -5.65 -1.24 17.03
CA ALA A 598 -4.94 -1.85 15.90
C ALA A 598 -3.77 -1.00 15.33
N THR A 599 -3.23 -0.07 16.13
CA THR A 599 -2.19 0.85 15.68
C THR A 599 -1.16 1.03 16.80
N PRO A 600 0.14 0.79 16.57
CA PRO A 600 1.16 1.06 17.58
C PRO A 600 1.26 2.55 17.88
N GLU A 601 1.42 2.91 19.16
CA GLU A 601 1.59 4.32 19.55
C GLU A 601 2.89 4.91 18.99
N PHE A 602 3.99 4.12 18.97
CA PHE A 602 5.27 4.53 18.41
C PHE A 602 5.79 3.50 17.41
N MET A 603 6.26 4.00 16.27
CA MET A 603 7.06 3.27 15.29
C MET A 603 8.34 4.05 15.06
N LEU A 604 9.50 3.38 15.14
CA LEU A 604 10.80 4.00 15.04
C LEU A 604 11.71 3.16 14.15
N ARG A 605 12.44 3.82 13.25
CA ARG A 605 13.66 3.31 12.64
C ARG A 605 14.79 4.29 12.90
N TYR A 606 15.88 3.82 13.45
CA TYR A 606 17.05 4.64 13.74
C TYR A 606 18.33 3.88 13.50
N GLY A 607 19.34 4.57 13.02
CA GLY A 607 20.59 3.92 12.65
C GLY A 607 21.68 4.87 12.22
N VAL A 608 22.75 4.28 11.71
CA VAL A 608 23.88 5.01 11.15
C VAL A 608 24.25 4.37 9.82
N ARG A 609 24.14 5.13 8.76
CA ARG A 609 24.72 4.79 7.46
C ARG A 609 26.15 5.26 7.38
N TRP A 610 26.94 4.52 6.65
CA TRP A 610 28.30 4.92 6.29
C TRP A 610 28.54 4.65 4.82
N SER A 611 29.14 5.60 4.12
CA SER A 611 29.58 5.43 2.75
C SER A 611 30.94 6.06 2.53
N GLY A 612 31.78 5.41 1.71
CA GLY A 612 33.11 5.92 1.43
C GLY A 612 33.76 5.23 0.24
N MET A 613 34.86 5.83 -0.22
CA MET A 613 35.65 5.31 -1.33
C MET A 613 36.99 4.73 -0.77
N TYR A 614 37.31 3.50 -1.17
CA TYR A 614 38.58 2.87 -0.85
C TYR A 614 39.12 2.06 -2.04
N ALA A 615 40.32 2.36 -2.49
CA ALA A 615 40.98 1.66 -3.60
C ALA A 615 40.13 1.53 -4.88
N GLY A 616 39.31 2.55 -5.22
CA GLY A 616 38.41 2.55 -6.37
C GLY A 616 37.07 1.85 -6.11
N LEU A 617 36.88 1.23 -4.97
CA LEU A 617 35.63 0.60 -4.55
C LEU A 617 34.74 1.62 -3.85
N GLY A 618 33.45 1.66 -4.22
CA GLY A 618 32.43 2.38 -3.44
C GLY A 618 31.89 1.47 -2.34
N LEU A 619 32.17 1.78 -1.09
CA LEU A 619 31.75 0.97 0.06
C LEU A 619 30.58 1.63 0.78
N ARG A 620 29.67 0.83 1.31
CA ARG A 620 28.53 1.29 2.11
C ARG A 620 28.19 0.30 3.22
N ALA A 621 27.69 0.80 4.32
CA ALA A 621 27.15 0.00 5.42
C ALA A 621 25.99 0.75 6.08
N ASP A 622 25.04 0.01 6.65
CA ASP A 622 23.96 0.56 7.48
C ASP A 622 23.73 -0.36 8.68
N ALA A 623 23.78 0.22 9.88
CA ALA A 623 23.45 -0.47 11.12
C ALA A 623 22.22 0.21 11.71
N PHE A 624 21.09 -0.51 11.82
CA PHE A 624 19.84 0.09 12.23
C PHE A 624 18.96 -0.81 13.07
N ALA A 625 18.13 -0.18 13.88
CA ALA A 625 17.08 -0.83 14.64
C ALA A 625 15.70 -0.39 14.14
N ARG A 626 14.75 -1.33 14.16
CA ARG A 626 13.31 -1.09 14.01
C ARG A 626 12.65 -1.40 15.34
N SER A 627 11.84 -0.48 15.83
CA SER A 627 11.13 -0.61 17.10
C SER A 627 9.69 -0.18 16.95
N GLN A 628 8.78 -0.91 17.56
CA GLN A 628 7.41 -0.45 17.75
C GLN A 628 6.88 -0.81 19.14
N THR A 629 5.92 -0.03 19.62
CA THR A 629 5.19 -0.33 20.84
C THR A 629 4.20 -1.46 20.64
N GLU A 630 3.63 -1.98 21.72
CA GLU A 630 2.55 -2.94 21.67
C GLU A 630 1.35 -2.42 20.89
N ILE A 631 0.60 -3.33 20.27
CA ILE A 631 -0.65 -3.05 19.58
C ILE A 631 -1.77 -3.69 20.38
N GLU A 632 -2.74 -2.90 20.75
CA GLU A 632 -3.97 -3.36 21.36
C GLU A 632 -5.07 -3.42 20.28
N TYR A 633 -5.60 -4.60 20.07
CA TYR A 633 -6.79 -4.80 19.25
C TYR A 633 -8.00 -4.80 20.19
N ASP A 634 -8.55 -3.66 20.45
CA ASP A 634 -9.91 -3.53 20.95
C ASP A 634 -10.79 -3.28 19.73
N ASP A 635 -11.05 -4.35 19.00
CA ASP A 635 -12.01 -4.31 17.94
C ASP A 635 -13.41 -4.47 18.52
N GLY A 636 -13.91 -3.46 19.21
CA GLY A 636 -15.32 -3.37 19.60
C GLY A 636 -16.29 -3.66 18.42
N VAL A 637 -15.75 -4.05 17.30
CA VAL A 637 -16.37 -4.52 16.04
C VAL A 637 -16.52 -6.04 16.01
N GLN A 638 -15.67 -6.80 16.69
CA GLN A 638 -15.78 -8.26 16.73
C GLN A 638 -16.61 -8.70 17.91
N SER A 639 -17.84 -9.00 17.64
CA SER A 639 -18.73 -9.78 18.50
C SER A 639 -19.18 -9.11 19.83
N ALA A 640 -20.47 -8.91 19.95
CA ALA A 640 -21.13 -8.58 21.23
C ALA A 640 -20.96 -9.65 22.34
N THR A 641 -20.19 -10.70 22.09
CA THR A 641 -20.00 -11.84 23.01
C THR A 641 -18.53 -12.13 23.35
N ASP A 642 -17.56 -11.53 22.66
CA ASP A 642 -16.14 -11.78 22.94
C ASP A 642 -15.37 -10.47 23.06
N SER A 643 -15.23 -10.00 24.31
CA SER A 643 -14.44 -8.84 24.69
C SER A 643 -12.96 -9.20 24.88
N SER A 644 -12.43 -10.15 24.14
CA SER A 644 -11.02 -10.48 24.15
C SER A 644 -10.23 -9.41 23.41
N SER A 645 -9.65 -8.46 24.14
CA SER A 645 -8.62 -7.59 23.61
C SER A 645 -7.38 -8.43 23.28
N TYR A 646 -7.00 -8.48 22.00
CA TYR A 646 -5.75 -9.09 21.59
C TYR A 646 -4.63 -8.07 21.72
N ARG A 647 -3.52 -8.46 22.38
CA ARG A 647 -2.32 -7.64 22.45
C ARG A 647 -1.19 -8.31 21.69
N LEU A 648 -0.65 -7.60 20.72
CA LEU A 648 0.64 -7.94 20.14
C LEU A 648 1.73 -7.16 20.86
N GLY A 649 2.69 -7.88 21.43
CA GLY A 649 3.79 -7.25 22.17
C GLY A 649 4.66 -6.39 21.27
N GLY A 650 5.15 -5.27 21.81
CA GLY A 650 6.14 -4.45 21.15
C GLY A 650 7.46 -5.19 20.91
N TYR A 651 8.21 -4.74 19.92
CA TYR A 651 9.50 -5.36 19.57
C TYR A 651 10.55 -4.33 19.18
N THR A 652 11.80 -4.80 19.20
CA THR A 652 12.93 -4.13 18.58
C THR A 652 13.77 -5.19 17.87
N THR A 653 14.09 -4.96 16.60
CA THR A 653 15.03 -5.76 15.82
C THR A 653 16.27 -4.93 15.50
N LEU A 654 17.46 -5.57 15.50
CA LEU A 654 18.70 -4.98 15.02
C LEU A 654 19.07 -5.61 13.68
N ASN A 655 19.52 -4.77 12.74
CA ASN A 655 19.79 -5.15 11.37
C ASN A 655 21.10 -4.52 10.89
N LEU A 656 21.83 -5.23 10.04
CA LEU A 656 23.08 -4.77 9.43
C LEU A 656 23.03 -5.03 7.94
N THR A 657 23.38 -4.02 7.14
CA THR A 657 23.61 -4.21 5.70
C THR A 657 24.95 -3.66 5.30
N ALA A 658 25.53 -4.23 4.25
CA ALA A 658 26.79 -3.76 3.67
C ALA A 658 26.74 -3.96 2.15
N GLY A 659 27.46 -3.12 1.41
CA GLY A 659 27.52 -3.24 -0.03
C GLY A 659 28.83 -2.67 -0.59
N VAL A 660 29.16 -3.12 -1.79
CA VAL A 660 30.32 -2.66 -2.55
C VAL A 660 29.95 -2.46 -4.02
N ASP A 661 30.30 -1.29 -4.56
CA ASP A 661 30.26 -1.02 -5.99
C ASP A 661 31.69 -1.11 -6.54
N PHE A 662 31.90 -1.92 -7.59
CA PHE A 662 33.24 -2.22 -8.13
C PHE A 662 33.26 -2.26 -9.65
N GLY A 663 34.44 -2.41 -10.23
CA GLY A 663 34.68 -2.31 -11.67
C GLY A 663 35.07 -0.89 -12.11
N PRO A 664 35.63 -0.72 -13.32
CA PRO A 664 36.17 0.57 -13.78
C PRO A 664 35.19 1.73 -13.78
N LYS A 665 33.90 1.44 -13.98
CA LYS A 665 32.79 2.42 -13.92
C LYS A 665 31.86 2.19 -12.71
N ARG A 666 32.28 1.37 -11.73
CA ARG A 666 31.45 0.93 -10.61
C ARG A 666 30.11 0.33 -11.09
N GLN A 667 30.16 -0.38 -12.19
CA GLN A 667 29.00 -0.97 -12.84
C GLN A 667 28.54 -2.27 -12.19
N TYR A 668 29.33 -2.88 -11.34
CA TYR A 668 28.99 -4.07 -10.56
C TYR A 668 28.69 -3.69 -9.12
N SER A 669 27.69 -4.33 -8.52
CA SER A 669 27.36 -4.18 -7.11
C SER A 669 27.22 -5.53 -6.44
N PHE A 670 27.64 -5.61 -5.18
CA PHE A 670 27.34 -6.71 -4.29
C PHE A 670 26.81 -6.14 -2.98
N ASP A 671 25.59 -6.54 -2.62
CA ASP A 671 24.90 -6.12 -1.40
C ASP A 671 24.60 -7.34 -0.55
N MET A 672 24.75 -7.20 0.77
CA MET A 672 24.41 -8.21 1.76
C MET A 672 23.71 -7.59 2.96
N GLY A 673 22.87 -8.38 3.63
CA GLY A 673 22.18 -7.96 4.86
C GLY A 673 22.00 -9.10 5.83
N LEU A 674 22.09 -8.79 7.11
CA LEU A 674 21.75 -9.66 8.22
C LEU A 674 20.66 -8.97 9.04
N TYR A 675 19.47 -9.54 8.99
CA TYR A 675 18.27 -8.98 9.60
C TYR A 675 17.87 -9.75 10.84
N ASN A 676 17.22 -9.04 11.78
CA ASN A 676 16.78 -9.60 13.06
C ASN A 676 17.89 -10.41 13.76
N ILE A 677 19.05 -9.78 13.96
CA ILE A 677 20.30 -10.42 14.41
C ILE A 677 20.12 -11.25 15.67
N PHE A 678 19.25 -10.79 16.59
CA PHE A 678 18.99 -11.46 17.86
C PHE A 678 17.88 -12.52 17.78
N ASP A 679 17.39 -12.84 16.60
CA ASP A 679 16.35 -13.85 16.37
C ASP A 679 15.08 -13.58 17.19
N LYS A 680 14.69 -12.32 17.28
CA LYS A 680 13.50 -11.89 18.04
C LYS A 680 12.24 -12.42 17.39
N GLY A 681 11.45 -13.19 18.15
CA GLY A 681 10.09 -13.58 17.74
C GLY A 681 9.14 -12.40 17.95
N TYR A 682 8.44 -12.00 16.89
CA TYR A 682 7.45 -10.94 16.93
C TYR A 682 6.37 -11.15 15.87
N GLN A 683 5.29 -10.40 16.01
CA GLN A 683 4.15 -10.41 15.08
C GLN A 683 3.72 -8.97 14.84
N GLU A 684 3.40 -8.65 13.61
CA GLU A 684 2.71 -7.40 13.25
C GLU A 684 1.21 -7.61 13.10
N GLN A 685 0.81 -8.87 12.97
CA GLN A 685 -0.57 -9.33 12.91
C GLN A 685 -0.73 -10.64 13.68
N THR A 686 -1.92 -10.90 14.23
CA THR A 686 -2.15 -12.05 15.11
C THR A 686 -1.97 -13.40 14.44
N SER A 687 -2.22 -13.49 13.14
CA SER A 687 -2.23 -14.74 12.37
C SER A 687 -0.85 -15.21 11.91
N ILE A 688 0.17 -14.34 11.90
CA ILE A 688 1.48 -14.61 11.25
C ILE A 688 2.62 -14.19 12.17
N TYR A 689 3.65 -15.03 12.31
CA TYR A 689 4.95 -14.64 12.86
C TYR A 689 5.84 -14.03 11.78
N GLU A 690 6.58 -12.98 12.13
CA GLU A 690 7.58 -12.40 11.26
C GLU A 690 8.86 -13.26 11.19
N PRO A 691 9.72 -13.08 10.15
CA PRO A 691 10.95 -13.84 9.99
C PRO A 691 11.86 -13.77 11.23
N GLY A 692 12.47 -14.88 11.58
CA GLY A 692 13.59 -14.93 12.52
C GLY A 692 14.83 -14.21 11.99
N ARG A 693 16.00 -14.56 12.47
CA ARG A 693 17.26 -14.07 11.91
C ARG A 693 17.47 -14.64 10.51
N TYR A 694 17.73 -13.76 9.53
CA TYR A 694 17.98 -14.18 8.15
C TYR A 694 19.06 -13.34 7.48
N PHE A 695 19.65 -13.94 6.45
CA PHE A 695 20.65 -13.33 5.59
C PHE A 695 20.12 -13.12 4.19
N VAL A 696 20.52 -12.05 3.55
CA VAL A 696 20.25 -11.74 2.15
C VAL A 696 21.56 -11.42 1.43
N ALA A 697 21.62 -11.75 0.14
CA ALA A 697 22.70 -11.34 -0.74
C ALA A 697 22.15 -11.02 -2.13
N LYS A 698 22.70 -10.00 -2.77
CA LYS A 698 22.30 -9.54 -4.11
C LYS A 698 23.52 -9.12 -4.91
N LEU A 699 23.61 -9.61 -6.14
CA LEU A 699 24.58 -9.18 -7.14
C LEU A 699 23.88 -8.36 -8.23
N GLY A 700 24.53 -7.32 -8.71
CA GLY A 700 24.03 -6.48 -9.78
C GLY A 700 25.12 -6.11 -10.78
N ALA A 701 24.71 -5.92 -12.06
CA ALA A 701 25.57 -5.39 -13.10
C ALA A 701 24.80 -4.43 -14.00
N ARG A 702 25.44 -3.34 -14.43
CA ARG A 702 24.93 -2.34 -15.39
C ARG A 702 25.92 -2.17 -16.53
N PHE A 703 25.45 -1.95 -17.73
CA PHE A 703 26.28 -1.79 -18.92
C PHE A 703 25.68 -0.80 -19.91
#